data_fb1f984310761341d683b80471bee98f
#
_entry.id   fb1f984310761341d683b80471bee98f
#
_cell.length_a   1.000
_cell.length_b   1.000
_cell.length_c   1.000
_cell.angle_alpha   90.00
_cell.angle_beta   90.00
_cell.angle_gamma   90.00
#
_symmetry.space_group_name_H-M   'P 1'
#
loop_
_entity.id
_entity.type
_entity.pdbx_description
1 polymer ?
#
loop_
_entity_poly.entity_id
_entity_poly.type
_entity_poly.pdbx_seq_one_letter_code
_entity_poly.pdbx_strand_id
1 'polypeptide(L)'
;MYNIGDFVFDTATGANVQVMERIELWGYTSYKVFNPANGSVYKATGEQLKMGGNEAQLDENYLRYVMLLSKIKNETSAGVLSSLSSGIIPLPHQLHVLDRALETRSIRYILADEVGLGKTIEAGMIIKELKTRGLIERILVVCPTGLVSQWSVEMQEKFHEKFQVILPSDFDTIRRLTDNEDVYGQFDQVISPMDSIKPLEKHAGWSDERVEKYNQERIEAIINSGWDLIIIDEAHRVAGSSSDVARYKLGYLLSQASPYLLLLTATPHNGKTEPFLRLIRLLDEQAFPNYKSIVKEQVAPYLIRSEKREAIDNNGKLLFKKRYTHLVELHWDERHSLQRQLYEMVSSYVSKTYDKARRNRKKNMCLIFLMIIMQRMVTSSTAAVRQSLERRLHVLLEEETRANTMSEADLDERDIEDGDADAMEAISLDRTAEIEELKMIISTAKQAEFQHHDVKVEALFDTIDALQSEDPVQKIILFTEFVGTQAYLKELLESRGYSVSILNGSMDIEERNNALNEFKTNTSIFISTDAGGEGLNLQFANIIINYDLPWNPMKIEQRCGRADRIGQQRDVHIYNMIVRDTVESRVREVLEEKLSVIMKELGVDKYSDVLDSEVAECDFTDAYMNSIGHASRIEQNIVSVEKEMRQQAANAIKYKDILHEEKDLTKLVGKESNFDVDSALRHMLAYYESWKGNDLTLLDRISINDEMITKHLCDSILQDHNGCLLSVGIQNFPNEAGYFMLWELSVSDDMRDKRIIPIFVNESYVLRPMAGSRIMNVFLDETSKLNCHMVSNLPEEDYQRMQEICMDFAYNTFVELKDKHAKRSSEQYEKYKYALSLRKEAAEHIGIENIRRSRIAKLVREENDIETEYKRSGTVLPDFRLMMLIRLEA
;
A
#
# COMPACT_ATOMS: atom_id res chain seq x y z
N MET A 1 -18.38 27.47 57.69
CA MET A 1 -19.65 28.00 57.20
C MET A 1 -19.48 28.27 55.72
N TYR A 2 -20.37 27.81 54.89
CA TYR A 2 -20.27 27.94 53.44
C TYR A 2 -21.27 28.97 52.94
N ASN A 3 -20.88 29.72 51.86
CA ASN A 3 -21.72 30.72 51.24
C ASN A 3 -22.46 30.12 50.01
N ILE A 4 -23.57 30.77 49.63
CA ILE A 4 -24.27 30.39 48.39
C ILE A 4 -23.36 30.66 47.21
N GLY A 5 -23.21 29.64 46.34
CA GLY A 5 -22.27 29.66 45.20
C GLY A 5 -20.97 28.94 45.43
N ASP A 6 -20.58 28.66 46.70
CA ASP A 6 -19.36 27.95 47.04
C ASP A 6 -19.41 26.53 46.45
N PHE A 7 -18.28 26.09 45.85
CA PHE A 7 -18.04 24.71 45.51
C PHE A 7 -17.42 24.00 46.70
N VAL A 8 -18.04 22.93 47.14
CA VAL A 8 -17.62 22.16 48.33
C VAL A 8 -17.64 20.67 48.03
N PHE A 9 -16.80 19.90 48.67
CA PHE A 9 -16.75 18.45 48.55
C PHE A 9 -17.69 17.82 49.56
N ASP A 10 -18.63 17.01 49.06
CA ASP A 10 -19.52 16.23 49.93
C ASP A 10 -18.90 14.87 50.22
N THR A 11 -18.50 14.64 51.46
CA THR A 11 -17.88 13.40 51.93
C THR A 11 -18.80 12.20 51.93
N ALA A 12 -20.13 12.40 51.88
CA ALA A 12 -21.11 11.35 51.89
C ALA A 12 -21.34 10.78 50.45
N THR A 13 -21.25 11.62 49.43
CA THR A 13 -21.45 11.24 48.03
C THR A 13 -20.15 11.14 47.26
N GLY A 14 -19.03 11.61 47.83
CA GLY A 14 -17.72 11.64 47.17
C GLY A 14 -17.65 12.60 45.98
N ALA A 15 -18.50 13.59 45.86
CA ALA A 15 -18.64 14.47 44.72
C ALA A 15 -18.45 15.95 45.09
N ASN A 16 -17.95 16.73 44.13
CA ASN A 16 -17.94 18.20 44.26
C ASN A 16 -19.34 18.74 43.95
N VAL A 17 -19.89 19.54 44.88
CA VAL A 17 -21.23 20.08 44.81
C VAL A 17 -21.22 21.57 45.00
N GLN A 18 -22.16 22.27 44.41
CA GLN A 18 -22.31 23.73 44.59
C GLN A 18 -23.38 24.04 45.63
N VAL A 19 -23.09 24.90 46.57
CA VAL A 19 -24.05 25.34 47.56
C VAL A 19 -25.07 26.28 46.91
N MET A 20 -26.32 25.82 46.86
CA MET A 20 -27.45 26.60 46.31
C MET A 20 -28.18 27.42 47.32
N GLU A 21 -28.31 26.90 48.56
CA GLU A 21 -29.08 27.55 49.61
C GLU A 21 -28.54 27.13 50.99
N ARG A 22 -28.52 28.05 51.90
CA ARG A 22 -28.20 27.76 53.33
C ARG A 22 -29.48 27.85 54.14
N ILE A 23 -29.79 26.83 54.90
CA ILE A 23 -31.01 26.69 55.68
C ILE A 23 -30.62 26.57 57.15
N GLU A 24 -31.09 27.53 57.95
CA GLU A 24 -30.92 27.52 59.39
C GLU A 24 -32.28 27.31 60.04
N LEU A 25 -32.41 26.24 60.88
CA LEU A 25 -33.61 25.89 61.60
C LEU A 25 -33.24 25.37 62.97
N TRP A 26 -33.79 26.01 63.99
CA TRP A 26 -33.64 25.60 65.44
C TRP A 26 -32.17 25.34 65.84
N GLY A 27 -31.24 26.18 65.34
CA GLY A 27 -29.82 26.08 65.66
C GLY A 27 -29.00 25.08 64.92
N TYR A 28 -29.64 24.35 63.90
CA TYR A 28 -28.97 23.49 63.01
C TYR A 28 -28.82 24.16 61.62
N THR A 29 -27.60 24.08 61.06
CA THR A 29 -27.33 24.57 59.69
C THR A 29 -27.22 23.40 58.71
N SER A 30 -28.04 23.43 57.63
CA SER A 30 -27.96 22.52 56.49
C SER A 30 -27.85 23.31 55.20
N TYR A 31 -27.33 22.67 54.20
CA TYR A 31 -27.06 23.24 52.89
C TYR A 31 -27.82 22.46 51.81
N LYS A 32 -28.49 23.19 50.94
CA LYS A 32 -29.02 22.61 49.73
C LYS A 32 -27.93 22.69 48.65
N VAL A 33 -27.50 21.55 48.14
CA VAL A 33 -26.37 21.46 47.23
C VAL A 33 -26.79 20.87 45.88
N PHE A 34 -26.15 21.33 44.82
CA PHE A 34 -26.32 20.83 43.46
C PHE A 34 -25.07 20.05 43.04
N ASN A 35 -25.28 18.83 42.56
CA ASN A 35 -24.20 18.03 42.01
C ASN A 35 -24.19 18.17 40.49
N PRO A 36 -23.17 18.85 39.91
CA PRO A 36 -23.10 19.09 38.47
C PRO A 36 -22.86 17.82 37.65
N ALA A 37 -22.27 16.77 38.27
CA ALA A 37 -21.96 15.52 37.53
C ALA A 37 -23.21 14.70 37.17
N ASN A 38 -24.28 14.77 37.98
CA ASN A 38 -25.50 13.99 37.77
C ASN A 38 -26.78 14.83 37.78
N GLY A 39 -26.67 16.16 37.92
CA GLY A 39 -27.79 17.10 37.95
C GLY A 39 -28.66 17.01 39.21
N SER A 40 -28.27 16.25 40.24
CA SER A 40 -29.08 16.08 41.44
C SER A 40 -28.95 17.27 42.42
N VAL A 41 -30.10 17.59 43.09
CA VAL A 41 -30.14 18.61 44.16
C VAL A 41 -30.62 17.91 45.44
N TYR A 42 -29.83 18.03 46.51
CA TYR A 42 -30.13 17.41 47.80
C TYR A 42 -29.67 18.24 48.96
N LYS A 43 -30.01 17.84 50.21
CA LYS A 43 -29.57 18.51 51.44
C LYS A 43 -28.39 17.81 52.06
N ALA A 44 -27.37 18.56 52.44
CA ALA A 44 -26.19 18.10 53.15
C ALA A 44 -25.98 18.87 54.43
N THR A 45 -25.41 18.25 55.45
CA THR A 45 -25.06 18.90 56.73
C THR A 45 -23.70 19.56 56.61
N GLY A 46 -23.42 20.59 57.42
CA GLY A 46 -22.14 21.26 57.44
C GLY A 46 -20.94 20.35 57.76
N GLU A 47 -21.18 19.23 58.47
CA GLU A 47 -20.16 18.22 58.77
C GLU A 47 -19.82 17.32 57.58
N GLN A 48 -20.75 17.15 56.66
CA GLN A 48 -20.58 16.37 55.41
C GLN A 48 -19.85 17.15 54.34
N LEU A 49 -19.88 18.47 54.41
CA LEU A 49 -19.28 19.36 53.46
C LEU A 49 -17.88 19.81 53.93
N LYS A 50 -16.90 19.73 53.05
CA LYS A 50 -15.55 20.25 53.26
C LYS A 50 -15.26 21.32 52.21
N MET A 51 -14.67 22.45 52.64
CA MET A 51 -14.09 23.43 51.71
C MET A 51 -12.87 22.83 51.04
N GLY A 52 -12.86 22.86 49.70
CA GLY A 52 -11.85 22.23 48.92
C GLY A 52 -12.23 20.74 48.63
N GLY A 53 -12.63 20.44 47.40
CA GLY A 53 -12.58 19.09 46.87
C GLY A 53 -11.23 18.49 47.22
N ASN A 54 -11.11 17.19 47.18
CA ASN A 54 -9.80 16.50 47.29
C ASN A 54 -8.76 17.46 46.72
N GLU A 55 -7.91 18.07 47.57
CA GLU A 55 -6.66 18.60 47.05
C GLU A 55 -5.98 17.42 46.42
N ALA A 56 -6.13 17.27 45.07
CA ALA A 56 -5.31 16.35 44.36
C ALA A 56 -3.90 16.77 44.73
N GLN A 57 -3.26 16.01 45.61
CA GLN A 57 -1.89 16.26 46.01
C GLN A 57 -1.12 16.32 44.71
N LEU A 58 -0.59 17.50 44.38
CA LEU A 58 0.31 17.70 43.28
C LEU A 58 1.58 16.92 43.62
N ASP A 59 1.52 15.64 43.27
CA ASP A 59 2.57 14.67 43.58
C ASP A 59 3.39 14.32 42.33
N GLU A 60 4.28 13.37 42.49
CA GLU A 60 5.11 12.84 41.44
C GLU A 60 4.28 12.32 40.25
N ASN A 61 3.14 11.66 40.47
CA ASN A 61 2.29 11.10 39.41
C ASN A 61 1.65 12.21 38.57
N TYR A 62 1.24 13.30 39.14
CA TYR A 62 0.77 14.48 38.41
C TYR A 62 1.84 15.02 37.47
N LEU A 63 3.07 15.21 37.98
CA LEU A 63 4.16 15.70 37.14
C LEU A 63 4.48 14.75 35.98
N ARG A 64 4.58 13.46 36.25
CA ARG A 64 4.81 12.43 35.21
C ARG A 64 3.69 12.39 34.18
N TYR A 65 2.44 12.49 34.62
CA TYR A 65 1.28 12.60 33.75
C TYR A 65 1.40 13.79 32.78
N VAL A 66 1.65 15.00 33.31
CA VAL A 66 1.74 16.22 32.50
C VAL A 66 2.93 16.16 31.53
N MET A 67 4.09 15.65 31.98
CA MET A 67 5.28 15.51 31.14
C MET A 67 5.03 14.53 30.01
N LEU A 68 4.42 13.39 30.31
CA LEU A 68 4.13 12.36 29.29
C LEU A 68 3.06 12.82 28.31
N LEU A 69 2.00 13.47 28.79
CA LEU A 69 0.98 14.13 27.99
C LEU A 69 1.61 15.14 27.00
N SER A 70 2.49 16.00 27.52
CA SER A 70 3.20 16.99 26.70
C SER A 70 4.08 16.36 25.63
N LYS A 71 4.74 15.25 25.95
CA LYS A 71 5.55 14.50 25.02
C LYS A 71 4.69 13.84 23.94
N ILE A 72 3.59 13.19 24.31
CA ILE A 72 2.63 12.60 23.36
C ILE A 72 2.08 13.68 22.41
N LYS A 73 1.66 14.84 22.94
CA LYS A 73 1.20 15.96 22.11
C LYS A 73 2.25 16.42 21.09
N ASN A 74 3.50 16.54 21.50
CA ASN A 74 4.58 16.96 20.60
C ASN A 74 4.87 15.92 19.52
N GLU A 75 4.96 14.64 19.89
CA GLU A 75 5.16 13.54 18.93
C GLU A 75 3.98 13.44 17.96
N THR A 76 2.74 13.55 18.46
CA THR A 76 1.52 13.55 17.60
C THR A 76 1.53 14.70 16.60
N SER A 77 2.04 15.86 16.99
CA SER A 77 2.14 17.02 16.09
C SER A 77 3.38 16.98 15.21
N ALA A 78 4.42 16.20 15.51
CA ALA A 78 5.66 16.12 14.73
C ALA A 78 5.56 15.24 13.46
N GLY A 79 4.49 14.45 13.31
CA GLY A 79 4.19 13.70 12.07
C GLY A 79 3.98 12.21 12.25
N VAL A 80 4.96 11.40 12.61
CA VAL A 80 4.88 9.93 12.58
C VAL A 80 4.85 9.35 13.99
N LEU A 81 3.80 8.56 14.31
CA LEU A 81 3.58 7.98 15.64
C LEU A 81 3.94 6.49 15.72
N SER A 82 3.75 5.74 14.63
CA SER A 82 3.63 4.27 14.66
C SER A 82 4.91 3.50 14.34
N SER A 83 6.07 4.16 14.21
CA SER A 83 7.29 3.50 13.70
C SER A 83 7.78 2.32 14.56
N LEU A 84 7.35 2.20 15.82
CA LEU A 84 7.90 1.23 16.77
C LEU A 84 6.96 0.13 17.26
N SER A 85 5.65 0.27 17.10
CA SER A 85 4.72 -0.82 17.39
C SER A 85 4.68 -1.89 16.30
N SER A 86 5.41 -1.67 15.21
CA SER A 86 5.63 -2.64 14.14
C SER A 86 7.01 -3.29 14.30
N GLY A 87 7.13 -4.59 14.05
CA GLY A 87 8.42 -5.29 14.05
C GLY A 87 9.36 -4.88 12.89
N ILE A 88 9.23 -3.64 12.36
CA ILE A 88 9.94 -3.14 11.19
C ILE A 88 10.72 -1.88 11.56
N ILE A 89 11.96 -1.81 11.10
CA ILE A 89 12.73 -0.57 11.05
C ILE A 89 12.41 0.12 9.72
N PRO A 90 11.68 1.26 9.72
CA PRO A 90 11.31 1.93 8.48
C PRO A 90 12.54 2.47 7.75
N LEU A 91 12.49 2.43 6.43
CA LEU A 91 13.52 3.02 5.57
C LEU A 91 13.17 4.46 5.19
N PRO A 92 14.14 5.32 4.84
CA PRO A 92 13.88 6.73 4.55
C PRO A 92 12.81 6.98 3.49
N HIS A 93 12.74 6.16 2.41
CA HIS A 93 11.67 6.29 1.41
C HIS A 93 10.30 5.90 1.97
N GLN A 94 10.21 4.90 2.84
CA GLN A 94 8.96 4.48 3.49
C GLN A 94 8.46 5.53 4.49
N LEU A 95 9.38 6.16 5.24
CA LEU A 95 9.05 7.31 6.09
C LEU A 95 8.54 8.50 5.26
N HIS A 96 9.15 8.75 4.08
CA HIS A 96 8.66 9.77 3.16
C HIS A 96 7.22 9.49 2.70
N VAL A 97 6.91 8.25 2.32
CA VAL A 97 5.56 7.83 1.93
C VAL A 97 4.56 8.07 3.07
N LEU A 98 4.94 7.70 4.29
CA LEU A 98 4.09 7.88 5.46
C LEU A 98 3.86 9.36 5.78
N ASP A 99 4.91 10.17 5.82
CA ASP A 99 4.85 11.62 6.07
C ASP A 99 3.96 12.31 5.04
N ARG A 100 4.17 11.99 3.77
CA ARG A 100 3.39 12.52 2.63
C ARG A 100 1.92 12.11 2.69
N ALA A 101 1.61 10.85 3.04
CA ALA A 101 0.24 10.37 3.16
C ALA A 101 -0.53 11.07 4.28
N LEU A 102 0.17 11.51 5.33
CA LEU A 102 -0.41 12.19 6.48
C LEU A 102 -0.50 13.74 6.34
N GLU A 103 0.10 14.32 5.31
CA GLU A 103 0.05 15.78 5.08
C GLU A 103 -1.36 16.32 4.87
N THR A 104 -2.27 15.51 4.32
CA THR A 104 -3.64 15.92 4.01
C THR A 104 -4.68 15.19 4.87
N ARG A 105 -5.84 15.82 5.10
CA ARG A 105 -6.97 15.17 5.78
C ARG A 105 -7.63 14.09 4.91
N SER A 106 -7.55 14.21 3.59
CA SER A 106 -8.12 13.26 2.64
C SER A 106 -7.01 12.34 2.15
N ILE A 107 -6.96 11.12 2.68
CA ILE A 107 -5.94 10.11 2.33
C ILE A 107 -6.42 9.34 1.11
N ARG A 108 -6.15 9.87 -0.07
CA ARG A 108 -6.49 9.25 -1.35
C ARG A 108 -5.28 9.38 -2.29
N TYR A 109 -4.49 8.30 -2.38
CA TYR A 109 -3.19 8.32 -3.07
C TYR A 109 -2.98 7.11 -3.98
N ILE A 110 -2.18 7.31 -5.02
CA ILE A 110 -1.49 6.24 -5.73
C ILE A 110 -0.10 6.08 -5.11
N LEU A 111 0.17 4.91 -4.53
CA LEU A 111 1.51 4.50 -4.12
C LEU A 111 2.18 3.82 -5.32
N ALA A 112 3.08 4.56 -5.97
CA ALA A 112 3.64 4.20 -7.27
C ALA A 112 5.12 3.79 -7.20
N ASP A 113 5.58 3.32 -6.05
CA ASP A 113 6.94 2.87 -5.82
C ASP A 113 7.30 1.68 -6.71
N GLU A 114 8.53 1.63 -7.19
CA GLU A 114 9.01 0.53 -8.05
C GLU A 114 8.88 -0.84 -7.36
N VAL A 115 8.81 -1.90 -8.18
CA VAL A 115 8.72 -3.28 -7.68
C VAL A 115 9.90 -3.58 -6.74
N GLY A 116 9.60 -4.10 -5.54
CA GLY A 116 10.62 -4.48 -4.55
C GLY A 116 10.97 -3.41 -3.52
N LEU A 117 10.39 -2.20 -3.58
CA LEU A 117 10.56 -1.13 -2.57
C LEU A 117 9.67 -1.33 -1.33
N GLY A 118 8.66 -2.19 -1.40
CA GLY A 118 7.86 -2.57 -0.25
C GLY A 118 6.53 -1.81 -0.12
N LYS A 119 5.79 -1.61 -1.21
CA LYS A 119 4.46 -0.97 -1.20
C LYS A 119 3.50 -1.55 -0.15
N THR A 120 3.49 -2.87 0.05
CA THR A 120 2.69 -3.53 1.10
C THR A 120 3.10 -3.05 2.49
N ILE A 121 4.42 -2.83 2.71
CA ILE A 121 4.95 -2.32 3.98
C ILE A 121 4.52 -0.86 4.19
N GLU A 122 4.63 -0.05 3.15
CA GLU A 122 4.19 1.35 3.18
C GLU A 122 2.69 1.46 3.51
N ALA A 123 1.86 0.65 2.85
CA ALA A 123 0.44 0.56 3.15
C ALA A 123 0.18 0.08 4.60
N GLY A 124 0.93 -0.92 5.08
CA GLY A 124 0.86 -1.40 6.45
C GLY A 124 1.25 -0.32 7.48
N MET A 125 2.28 0.48 7.19
CA MET A 125 2.66 1.63 8.02
C MET A 125 1.54 2.68 8.08
N ILE A 126 0.91 2.98 6.93
CA ILE A 126 -0.23 3.92 6.87
C ILE A 126 -1.42 3.35 7.66
N ILE A 127 -1.76 2.07 7.50
CA ILE A 127 -2.81 1.40 8.30
C ILE A 127 -2.53 1.57 9.80
N LYS A 128 -1.33 1.20 10.22
CA LYS A 128 -0.95 1.24 11.64
C LYS A 128 -1.03 2.66 12.21
N GLU A 129 -0.53 3.63 11.47
CA GLU A 129 -0.58 5.04 11.85
C GLU A 129 -2.02 5.56 11.99
N LEU A 130 -2.88 5.26 11.00
CA LEU A 130 -4.27 5.70 11.01
C LEU A 130 -5.09 5.02 12.11
N LYS A 131 -4.83 3.73 12.38
CA LYS A 131 -5.44 3.02 13.52
C LYS A 131 -4.98 3.59 14.86
N THR A 132 -3.68 3.84 15.01
CA THR A 132 -3.14 4.45 16.23
C THR A 132 -3.76 5.84 16.47
N ARG A 133 -4.06 6.57 15.41
CA ARG A 133 -4.80 7.85 15.48
C ARG A 133 -6.31 7.67 15.66
N GLY A 134 -6.83 6.42 15.59
CA GLY A 134 -8.26 6.10 15.63
C GLY A 134 -9.09 6.69 14.47
N LEU A 135 -8.43 6.95 13.35
CA LEU A 135 -9.08 7.48 12.13
C LEU A 135 -9.74 6.38 11.31
N ILE A 136 -9.33 5.12 11.53
CA ILE A 136 -9.88 3.96 10.82
C ILE A 136 -10.04 2.77 11.78
N GLU A 137 -11.13 2.05 11.59
CA GLU A 137 -11.40 0.74 12.20
C GLU A 137 -11.59 -0.31 11.12
N ARG A 138 -12.38 0.01 10.10
CA ARG A 138 -12.82 -0.92 9.07
C ARG A 138 -11.99 -0.79 7.80
N ILE A 139 -11.29 -1.88 7.44
CA ILE A 139 -10.30 -1.88 6.36
C ILE A 139 -10.60 -3.01 5.37
N LEU A 140 -10.66 -2.69 4.09
CA LEU A 140 -10.75 -3.65 3.00
C LEU A 140 -9.49 -3.59 2.13
N VAL A 141 -8.83 -4.74 1.97
CA VAL A 141 -7.75 -4.92 1.00
C VAL A 141 -8.27 -5.76 -0.16
N VAL A 142 -8.17 -5.22 -1.37
CA VAL A 142 -8.51 -5.90 -2.62
C VAL A 142 -7.23 -6.13 -3.40
N CYS A 143 -6.87 -7.38 -3.63
CA CYS A 143 -5.63 -7.75 -4.29
C CYS A 143 -5.82 -8.93 -5.26
N PRO A 144 -4.88 -9.18 -6.19
CA PRO A 144 -4.85 -10.42 -6.96
C PRO A 144 -4.81 -11.66 -6.05
N THR A 145 -5.40 -12.76 -6.50
CA THR A 145 -5.48 -14.01 -5.71
C THR A 145 -4.12 -14.49 -5.23
N GLY A 146 -3.08 -14.36 -6.07
CA GLY A 146 -1.70 -14.74 -5.71
C GLY A 146 -1.07 -13.91 -4.58
N LEU A 147 -1.60 -12.72 -4.27
CA LEU A 147 -1.08 -11.81 -3.23
C LEU A 147 -1.80 -11.94 -1.89
N VAL A 148 -2.93 -12.64 -1.82
CA VAL A 148 -3.78 -12.76 -0.60
C VAL A 148 -2.98 -13.31 0.58
N SER A 149 -2.24 -14.40 0.36
CA SER A 149 -1.41 -15.02 1.39
C SER A 149 -0.29 -14.09 1.86
N GLN A 150 0.39 -13.41 0.93
CA GLN A 150 1.44 -12.44 1.26
C GLN A 150 0.90 -11.29 2.12
N TRP A 151 -0.23 -10.69 1.74
CA TRP A 151 -0.87 -9.63 2.51
C TRP A 151 -1.21 -10.09 3.93
N SER A 152 -1.85 -11.26 4.07
CA SER A 152 -2.22 -11.80 5.38
C SER A 152 -1.01 -12.02 6.28
N VAL A 153 0.04 -12.65 5.74
CA VAL A 153 1.27 -12.95 6.50
C VAL A 153 2.04 -11.66 6.85
N GLU A 154 2.24 -10.75 5.89
CA GLU A 154 2.98 -9.51 6.14
C GLU A 154 2.28 -8.62 7.17
N MET A 155 0.96 -8.50 7.12
CA MET A 155 0.20 -7.73 8.10
C MET A 155 0.29 -8.35 9.49
N GLN A 156 0.19 -9.67 9.60
CA GLN A 156 0.27 -10.35 10.89
C GLN A 156 1.68 -10.34 11.49
N GLU A 157 2.71 -10.67 10.70
CA GLU A 157 4.07 -10.81 11.23
C GLU A 157 4.74 -9.45 11.51
N LYS A 158 4.51 -8.46 10.62
CA LYS A 158 5.23 -7.19 10.66
C LYS A 158 4.47 -6.09 11.41
N PHE A 159 3.14 -6.10 11.35
CA PHE A 159 2.30 -5.05 11.94
C PHE A 159 1.41 -5.53 13.08
N HIS A 160 1.38 -6.84 13.36
CA HIS A 160 0.50 -7.48 14.35
C HIS A 160 -0.99 -7.22 14.05
N GLU A 161 -1.33 -7.04 12.77
CA GLU A 161 -2.69 -6.82 12.29
C GLU A 161 -3.26 -8.11 11.68
N LYS A 162 -4.42 -8.52 12.14
CA LYS A 162 -5.06 -9.78 11.70
C LYS A 162 -6.20 -9.48 10.73
N PHE A 163 -6.03 -9.86 9.48
CA PHE A 163 -7.03 -9.76 8.45
C PHE A 163 -7.76 -11.08 8.22
N GLN A 164 -9.08 -11.01 8.04
CA GLN A 164 -9.89 -12.16 7.62
C GLN A 164 -9.89 -12.25 6.09
N VAL A 165 -9.47 -13.37 5.55
CA VAL A 165 -9.61 -13.65 4.12
C VAL A 165 -11.03 -14.12 3.87
N ILE A 166 -11.74 -13.48 2.93
CA ILE A 166 -13.11 -13.84 2.53
C ILE A 166 -13.11 -14.24 1.06
N LEU A 167 -13.34 -15.51 0.80
CA LEU A 167 -13.51 -16.07 -0.54
C LEU A 167 -15.00 -16.23 -0.89
N PRO A 168 -15.38 -16.30 -2.18
CA PRO A 168 -16.76 -16.54 -2.58
C PRO A 168 -17.39 -17.81 -2.00
N SER A 169 -16.57 -18.86 -1.84
CA SER A 169 -16.97 -20.14 -1.21
C SER A 169 -17.41 -19.98 0.25
N ASP A 170 -16.96 -18.94 0.92
CA ASP A 170 -17.15 -18.78 2.36
C ASP A 170 -18.45 -18.06 2.69
N PHE A 171 -19.06 -17.36 1.72
CA PHE A 171 -20.27 -16.57 1.92
C PHE A 171 -21.43 -17.36 2.51
N ASP A 172 -21.76 -18.52 1.93
CA ASP A 172 -22.86 -19.35 2.41
C ASP A 172 -22.56 -19.95 3.79
N THR A 173 -21.30 -20.22 4.06
CA THR A 173 -20.84 -20.74 5.36
C THR A 173 -20.93 -19.67 6.43
N ILE A 174 -20.44 -18.45 6.15
CA ILE A 174 -20.48 -17.32 7.08
C ILE A 174 -21.94 -16.92 7.36
N ARG A 175 -22.79 -16.81 6.35
CA ARG A 175 -24.23 -16.53 6.52
C ARG A 175 -24.92 -17.54 7.43
N ARG A 176 -24.63 -18.84 7.29
CA ARG A 176 -25.23 -19.89 8.14
C ARG A 176 -24.72 -19.85 9.57
N LEU A 177 -23.46 -19.49 9.77
CA LEU A 177 -22.84 -19.46 11.10
C LEU A 177 -23.24 -18.22 11.91
N THR A 178 -23.45 -17.09 11.24
CA THR A 178 -23.69 -15.80 11.88
C THR A 178 -25.18 -15.44 11.94
N ASP A 179 -26.03 -16.15 11.20
CA ASP A 179 -27.45 -15.82 11.00
C ASP A 179 -27.68 -14.36 10.54
N ASN A 180 -26.67 -13.81 9.82
CA ASN A 180 -26.64 -12.43 9.35
C ASN A 180 -26.39 -12.41 7.83
N GLU A 181 -27.14 -11.59 7.10
CA GLU A 181 -26.99 -11.42 5.67
C GLU A 181 -25.75 -10.57 5.30
N ASP A 182 -25.28 -9.71 6.23
CA ASP A 182 -24.09 -8.88 6.04
C ASP A 182 -22.81 -9.65 6.41
N VAL A 183 -22.24 -10.33 5.42
CA VAL A 183 -21.02 -11.14 5.57
C VAL A 183 -19.80 -10.27 5.89
N TYR A 184 -19.66 -9.14 5.23
CA TYR A 184 -18.51 -8.25 5.41
C TYR A 184 -18.59 -7.42 6.68
N GLY A 185 -19.80 -7.10 7.15
CA GLY A 185 -20.04 -6.35 8.38
C GLY A 185 -19.61 -7.07 9.67
N GLN A 186 -19.30 -8.39 9.57
CA GLN A 186 -18.85 -9.19 10.72
C GLN A 186 -17.36 -8.97 11.06
N PHE A 187 -16.58 -8.38 10.15
CA PHE A 187 -15.13 -8.29 10.29
C PHE A 187 -14.65 -6.86 10.03
N ASP A 188 -13.80 -6.36 10.92
CA ASP A 188 -13.26 -5.01 10.79
C ASP A 188 -12.13 -4.94 9.75
N GLN A 189 -11.40 -6.03 9.53
CA GLN A 189 -10.27 -6.09 8.61
C GLN A 189 -10.41 -7.28 7.68
N VAL A 190 -10.54 -7.01 6.38
CA VAL A 190 -10.83 -8.03 5.36
C VAL A 190 -9.84 -7.95 4.20
N ILE A 191 -9.39 -9.11 3.70
CA ILE A 191 -8.73 -9.27 2.42
C ILE A 191 -9.65 -10.03 1.48
N SER A 192 -9.88 -9.50 0.29
CA SER A 192 -10.72 -10.13 -0.74
C SER A 192 -10.00 -10.19 -2.08
N PRO A 193 -9.95 -11.36 -2.74
CA PRO A 193 -9.37 -11.45 -4.09
C PRO A 193 -10.18 -10.62 -5.08
N MET A 194 -9.50 -9.82 -5.92
CA MET A 194 -10.13 -8.93 -6.91
C MET A 194 -11.07 -9.68 -7.85
N ASP A 195 -10.65 -10.85 -8.35
CA ASP A 195 -11.43 -11.64 -9.30
C ASP A 195 -12.64 -12.32 -8.66
N SER A 196 -12.61 -12.49 -7.36
CA SER A 196 -13.72 -13.05 -6.59
C SER A 196 -14.89 -12.08 -6.39
N ILE A 197 -14.62 -10.79 -6.43
CA ILE A 197 -15.60 -9.73 -6.17
C ILE A 197 -15.98 -8.92 -7.43
N LYS A 198 -15.29 -9.14 -8.56
CA LYS A 198 -15.65 -8.49 -9.83
C LYS A 198 -17.04 -8.93 -10.28
N PRO A 199 -17.84 -8.04 -10.92
CA PRO A 199 -19.13 -8.43 -11.51
C PRO A 199 -18.95 -9.51 -12.58
N LEU A 200 -19.79 -10.54 -12.52
CA LEU A 200 -19.82 -11.56 -13.59
C LEU A 200 -20.52 -10.98 -14.81
N GLU A 201 -19.94 -11.15 -16.00
CA GLU A 201 -20.60 -10.79 -17.26
C GLU A 201 -21.55 -11.89 -17.71
N LYS A 202 -21.16 -13.17 -17.57
CA LYS A 202 -21.96 -14.36 -17.90
C LYS A 202 -21.56 -15.52 -16.99
N HIS A 203 -22.49 -16.42 -16.74
CA HIS A 203 -22.24 -17.69 -16.04
C HIS A 203 -22.97 -18.83 -16.77
N ALA A 204 -22.27 -19.93 -17.05
CA ALA A 204 -22.86 -21.07 -17.73
C ALA A 204 -24.10 -21.60 -16.98
N GLY A 205 -25.24 -21.70 -17.70
CA GLY A 205 -26.47 -22.18 -17.12
C GLY A 205 -27.31 -21.18 -16.31
N TRP A 206 -26.88 -19.89 -16.24
CA TRP A 206 -27.63 -18.82 -15.58
C TRP A 206 -28.31 -17.90 -16.61
N SER A 207 -29.51 -17.39 -16.26
CA SER A 207 -30.12 -16.30 -17.02
C SER A 207 -29.45 -14.97 -16.69
N ASP A 208 -29.51 -14.00 -17.62
CA ASP A 208 -28.93 -12.66 -17.43
C ASP A 208 -29.53 -11.99 -16.18
N GLU A 209 -30.82 -12.15 -15.88
CA GLU A 209 -31.46 -11.65 -14.66
C GLU A 209 -30.87 -12.27 -13.39
N ARG A 210 -30.49 -13.55 -13.41
CA ARG A 210 -29.85 -14.23 -12.29
C ARG A 210 -28.43 -13.74 -12.06
N VAL A 211 -27.68 -13.50 -13.12
CA VAL A 211 -26.33 -12.92 -13.07
C VAL A 211 -26.38 -11.51 -12.52
N GLU A 212 -27.32 -10.68 -12.98
CA GLU A 212 -27.49 -9.32 -12.52
C GLU A 212 -27.85 -9.25 -11.02
N LYS A 213 -28.80 -10.10 -10.57
CA LYS A 213 -29.17 -10.20 -9.16
C LYS A 213 -27.98 -10.65 -8.28
N TYR A 214 -27.23 -11.64 -8.72
CA TYR A 214 -26.06 -12.14 -8.02
C TYR A 214 -24.96 -11.07 -7.89
N ASN A 215 -24.70 -10.32 -8.98
CA ASN A 215 -23.75 -9.21 -8.97
C ASN A 215 -24.20 -8.10 -8.02
N GLN A 216 -25.48 -7.74 -8.08
CA GLN A 216 -26.05 -6.70 -7.25
C GLN A 216 -25.93 -7.02 -5.76
N GLU A 217 -26.34 -8.20 -5.34
CA GLU A 217 -26.28 -8.65 -3.93
C GLU A 217 -24.84 -8.63 -3.39
N ARG A 218 -23.87 -9.07 -4.16
CA ARG A 218 -22.46 -9.13 -3.73
C ARG A 218 -21.79 -7.76 -3.68
N ILE A 219 -22.00 -6.94 -4.70
CA ILE A 219 -21.43 -5.60 -4.76
C ILE A 219 -22.04 -4.72 -3.68
N GLU A 220 -23.37 -4.79 -3.48
CA GLU A 220 -24.05 -4.05 -2.43
C GLU A 220 -23.56 -4.47 -1.04
N ALA A 221 -23.32 -5.76 -0.80
CA ALA A 221 -22.78 -6.25 0.47
C ALA A 221 -21.41 -5.63 0.79
N ILE A 222 -20.50 -5.54 -0.19
CA ILE A 222 -19.17 -4.94 0.01
C ILE A 222 -19.26 -3.42 0.20
N ILE A 223 -20.05 -2.72 -0.64
CA ILE A 223 -20.10 -1.25 -0.65
C ILE A 223 -20.77 -0.72 0.60
N ASN A 224 -21.83 -1.40 1.07
CA ASN A 224 -22.63 -0.94 2.20
C ASN A 224 -22.02 -1.31 3.56
N SER A 225 -20.92 -2.04 3.60
CA SER A 225 -20.29 -2.47 4.85
C SER A 225 -19.61 -1.35 5.64
N GLY A 226 -19.52 -0.12 5.10
CA GLY A 226 -19.01 1.06 5.83
C GLY A 226 -17.50 1.02 6.08
N TRP A 227 -16.70 0.88 5.04
CA TRP A 227 -15.26 0.88 5.12
C TRP A 227 -14.68 2.28 5.38
N ASP A 228 -13.71 2.38 6.29
CA ASP A 228 -12.95 3.61 6.53
C ASP A 228 -11.82 3.75 5.52
N LEU A 229 -11.13 2.64 5.22
CA LEU A 229 -10.03 2.58 4.27
C LEU A 229 -10.20 1.42 3.31
N ILE A 230 -10.08 1.69 2.02
CA ILE A 230 -9.98 0.66 0.97
C ILE A 230 -8.58 0.75 0.34
N ILE A 231 -7.94 -0.41 0.19
CA ILE A 231 -6.65 -0.57 -0.49
C ILE A 231 -6.86 -1.47 -1.69
N ILE A 232 -6.45 -1.02 -2.87
CA ILE A 232 -6.49 -1.83 -4.10
C ILE A 232 -5.05 -2.05 -4.55
N ASP A 233 -4.58 -3.29 -4.45
CA ASP A 233 -3.24 -3.67 -4.92
C ASP A 233 -3.27 -4.08 -6.39
N GLU A 234 -2.15 -3.86 -7.09
CA GLU A 234 -2.04 -3.94 -8.55
C GLU A 234 -3.17 -3.16 -9.25
N ALA A 235 -3.36 -1.91 -8.78
CA ALA A 235 -4.50 -1.06 -9.16
C ALA A 235 -4.56 -0.75 -10.66
N HIS A 236 -3.47 -0.93 -11.43
CA HIS A 236 -3.51 -0.83 -12.89
C HIS A 236 -4.52 -1.81 -13.52
N ARG A 237 -4.79 -2.96 -12.88
CA ARG A 237 -5.79 -3.95 -13.35
C ARG A 237 -7.22 -3.43 -13.32
N VAL A 238 -7.57 -2.51 -12.40
CA VAL A 238 -8.90 -1.89 -12.36
C VAL A 238 -9.05 -0.72 -13.34
N ALA A 239 -7.96 -0.21 -13.92
CA ALA A 239 -8.02 0.85 -14.92
C ALA A 239 -8.55 0.34 -16.28
N GLY A 240 -8.24 -0.90 -16.66
CA GLY A 240 -8.72 -1.58 -17.85
C GLY A 240 -8.37 -0.90 -19.18
N SER A 241 -8.64 -1.57 -20.31
CA SER A 241 -8.44 -1.03 -21.66
C SER A 241 -9.71 -0.38 -22.25
N SER A 242 -10.91 -0.67 -21.71
CA SER A 242 -12.20 -0.09 -22.14
C SER A 242 -13.02 0.36 -20.94
N SER A 243 -13.96 1.32 -21.14
CA SER A 243 -14.79 1.88 -20.08
C SER A 243 -15.77 0.90 -19.43
N ASP A 244 -16.09 -0.17 -20.09
CA ASP A 244 -17.12 -1.14 -19.68
C ASP A 244 -16.52 -2.43 -19.08
N VAL A 245 -15.25 -2.41 -18.74
CA VAL A 245 -14.63 -3.57 -18.08
C VAL A 245 -15.20 -3.74 -16.67
N ALA A 246 -15.59 -4.94 -16.32
CA ALA A 246 -16.16 -5.28 -15.02
C ALA A 246 -15.25 -4.85 -13.85
N ARG A 247 -13.94 -4.93 -14.02
CA ARG A 247 -12.96 -4.48 -13.03
C ARG A 247 -12.96 -2.96 -12.81
N TYR A 248 -13.09 -2.16 -13.89
CA TYR A 248 -13.18 -0.71 -13.72
C TYR A 248 -14.46 -0.30 -12.98
N LYS A 249 -15.58 -0.96 -13.31
CA LYS A 249 -16.84 -0.75 -12.58
C LYS A 249 -16.69 -1.08 -11.10
N LEU A 250 -16.03 -2.18 -10.76
CA LEU A 250 -15.69 -2.54 -9.36
C LEU A 250 -14.83 -1.47 -8.72
N GLY A 251 -13.72 -1.07 -9.35
CA GLY A 251 -12.80 -0.03 -8.81
C GLY A 251 -13.52 1.28 -8.55
N TYR A 252 -14.39 1.70 -9.48
CA TYR A 252 -15.21 2.91 -9.33
C TYR A 252 -16.15 2.83 -8.12
N LEU A 253 -16.89 1.72 -7.98
CA LEU A 253 -17.80 1.53 -6.86
C LEU A 253 -17.07 1.49 -5.52
N LEU A 254 -15.94 0.79 -5.44
CA LEU A 254 -15.09 0.76 -4.24
C LEU A 254 -14.53 2.16 -3.91
N SER A 255 -14.18 2.96 -4.91
CA SER A 255 -13.66 4.31 -4.69
C SER A 255 -14.69 5.26 -4.05
N GLN A 256 -15.99 4.97 -4.21
CA GLN A 256 -17.08 5.73 -3.61
C GLN A 256 -17.48 5.20 -2.22
N ALA A 257 -17.09 3.96 -1.87
CA ALA A 257 -17.50 3.26 -0.66
C ALA A 257 -16.68 3.62 0.58
N SER A 258 -15.56 4.37 0.43
CA SER A 258 -14.68 4.72 1.54
C SER A 258 -14.14 6.14 1.43
N PRO A 259 -13.99 6.87 2.56
CA PRO A 259 -13.37 8.18 2.58
C PRO A 259 -11.86 8.11 2.24
N TYR A 260 -11.16 7.04 2.65
CA TYR A 260 -9.74 6.85 2.39
C TYR A 260 -9.50 5.74 1.36
N LEU A 261 -8.63 6.01 0.40
CA LEU A 261 -8.34 5.09 -0.70
C LEU A 261 -6.84 5.08 -1.04
N LEU A 262 -6.24 3.90 -1.01
CA LEU A 262 -4.87 3.69 -1.48
C LEU A 262 -4.89 2.77 -2.70
N LEU A 263 -4.30 3.25 -3.79
CA LEU A 263 -4.11 2.47 -5.01
C LEU A 263 -2.63 2.13 -5.15
N LEU A 264 -2.27 0.85 -5.03
CA LEU A 264 -0.90 0.39 -5.11
C LEU A 264 -0.61 -0.12 -6.52
N THR A 265 0.41 0.41 -7.17
CA THR A 265 0.86 -0.08 -8.48
C THR A 265 2.29 0.37 -8.76
N ALA A 266 3.11 -0.49 -9.31
CA ALA A 266 4.46 -0.11 -9.76
C ALA A 266 4.43 0.64 -11.10
N THR A 267 3.36 0.49 -11.87
CA THR A 267 3.18 1.05 -13.21
C THR A 267 1.90 1.87 -13.29
N PRO A 268 1.86 3.08 -12.68
CA PRO A 268 0.66 3.91 -12.67
C PRO A 268 0.29 4.42 -14.07
N HIS A 269 1.28 4.57 -14.93
CA HIS A 269 1.13 5.00 -16.32
C HIS A 269 1.83 4.02 -17.26
N ASN A 270 1.09 3.54 -18.23
CA ASN A 270 1.50 2.51 -19.17
C ASN A 270 1.69 3.04 -20.62
N GLY A 271 2.08 4.28 -20.77
CA GLY A 271 2.21 4.93 -22.09
C GLY A 271 0.86 5.35 -22.72
N LYS A 272 -0.28 4.91 -22.17
CA LYS A 272 -1.62 5.30 -22.61
C LYS A 272 -2.26 6.26 -21.60
N THR A 273 -2.74 7.37 -22.09
CA THR A 273 -3.34 8.42 -21.23
C THR A 273 -4.68 7.99 -20.63
N GLU A 274 -5.44 7.14 -21.33
CA GLU A 274 -6.78 6.71 -20.93
C GLU A 274 -6.77 5.86 -19.62
N PRO A 275 -5.99 4.76 -19.51
CA PRO A 275 -5.93 3.98 -18.28
C PRO A 275 -5.46 4.82 -17.09
N PHE A 276 -4.47 5.69 -17.28
CA PHE A 276 -4.00 6.57 -16.21
C PHE A 276 -5.08 7.57 -15.76
N LEU A 277 -5.82 8.17 -16.72
CA LEU A 277 -6.94 9.04 -16.38
C LEU A 277 -8.00 8.29 -15.57
N ARG A 278 -8.33 7.05 -15.95
CA ARG A 278 -9.28 6.24 -15.19
C ARG A 278 -8.76 5.93 -13.79
N LEU A 279 -7.50 5.56 -13.66
CA LEU A 279 -6.88 5.25 -12.38
C LEU A 279 -6.93 6.47 -11.43
N ILE A 280 -6.50 7.65 -11.90
CA ILE A 280 -6.47 8.84 -11.06
C ILE A 280 -7.88 9.38 -10.76
N ARG A 281 -8.85 9.13 -11.63
CA ARG A 281 -10.27 9.44 -11.40
C ARG A 281 -10.87 8.67 -10.23
N LEU A 282 -10.36 7.48 -9.92
CA LEU A 282 -10.79 6.74 -8.73
C LEU A 282 -10.46 7.51 -7.44
N LEU A 283 -9.42 8.34 -7.46
CA LEU A 283 -9.07 9.18 -6.31
C LEU A 283 -9.92 10.45 -6.26
N ASP A 284 -10.07 11.12 -7.39
CA ASP A 284 -10.84 12.38 -7.48
C ASP A 284 -11.36 12.59 -8.90
N GLU A 285 -12.61 12.21 -9.12
CA GLU A 285 -13.26 12.36 -10.44
C GLU A 285 -13.45 13.83 -10.83
N GLN A 286 -13.60 14.71 -9.85
CA GLN A 286 -13.85 16.13 -10.09
C GLN A 286 -12.57 16.88 -10.46
N ALA A 287 -11.45 16.47 -9.88
CA ALA A 287 -10.15 17.05 -10.22
C ALA A 287 -9.65 16.61 -11.61
N PHE A 288 -10.06 15.44 -12.10
CA PHE A 288 -9.59 14.86 -13.35
C PHE A 288 -10.73 14.59 -14.36
N PRO A 289 -11.45 15.61 -14.84
CA PRO A 289 -12.58 15.43 -15.76
C PRO A 289 -12.15 15.00 -17.19
N ASN A 290 -10.93 15.30 -17.62
CA ASN A 290 -10.42 15.00 -18.96
C ASN A 290 -8.89 14.94 -19.01
N TYR A 291 -8.32 14.63 -20.18
CA TYR A 291 -6.87 14.48 -20.38
C TYR A 291 -6.05 15.75 -20.13
N LYS A 292 -6.65 16.94 -20.26
CA LYS A 292 -5.95 18.22 -20.04
C LYS A 292 -5.64 18.44 -18.56
N SER A 293 -6.37 17.76 -17.68
CA SER A 293 -6.14 17.83 -16.23
C SER A 293 -4.92 17.04 -15.76
N ILE A 294 -4.30 16.22 -16.63
CA ILE A 294 -3.12 15.45 -16.31
C ILE A 294 -1.88 16.33 -16.52
N VAL A 295 -1.57 17.14 -15.52
CA VAL A 295 -0.36 17.98 -15.43
C VAL A 295 0.31 17.77 -14.10
N LYS A 296 1.63 18.04 -14.01
CA LYS A 296 2.46 17.75 -12.82
C LYS A 296 1.85 18.32 -11.53
N GLU A 297 1.47 19.57 -11.56
CA GLU A 297 0.93 20.28 -10.40
C GLU A 297 -0.38 19.68 -9.87
N GLN A 298 -1.16 19.05 -10.75
CA GLN A 298 -2.43 18.42 -10.40
C GLN A 298 -2.26 16.98 -9.93
N VAL A 299 -1.34 16.23 -10.52
CA VAL A 299 -1.10 14.82 -10.22
C VAL A 299 -0.27 14.66 -8.94
N ALA A 300 0.72 15.53 -8.74
CA ALA A 300 1.63 15.46 -7.59
C ALA A 300 0.93 15.35 -6.22
N PRO A 301 -0.20 16.02 -5.93
CA PRO A 301 -0.91 15.85 -4.66
C PRO A 301 -1.55 14.48 -4.44
N TYR A 302 -1.65 13.65 -5.47
CA TYR A 302 -2.33 12.34 -5.43
C TYR A 302 -1.39 11.17 -5.65
N LEU A 303 -0.12 11.42 -5.97
CA LEU A 303 0.85 10.39 -6.30
C LEU A 303 2.06 10.47 -5.39
N ILE A 304 2.48 9.32 -4.87
CA ILE A 304 3.72 9.15 -4.11
C ILE A 304 4.54 8.09 -4.84
N ARG A 305 5.78 8.42 -5.23
CA ARG A 305 6.65 7.53 -6.00
C ARG A 305 8.09 7.58 -5.52
N SER A 306 8.70 6.41 -5.33
CA SER A 306 10.12 6.23 -5.09
C SER A 306 10.75 5.32 -6.14
N GLU A 307 12.00 5.60 -6.49
CA GLU A 307 12.78 4.81 -7.44
C GLU A 307 13.89 4.04 -6.72
N LYS A 308 14.21 2.82 -7.17
CA LYS A 308 15.27 1.98 -6.58
C LYS A 308 16.63 2.68 -6.51
N ARG A 309 16.95 3.50 -7.52
CA ARG A 309 18.21 4.23 -7.59
C ARG A 309 18.38 5.31 -6.51
N GLU A 310 17.27 5.76 -5.92
CA GLU A 310 17.24 6.80 -4.88
C GLU A 310 17.07 6.19 -3.48
N ALA A 311 16.70 4.91 -3.40
CA ALA A 311 16.44 4.25 -2.13
C ALA A 311 17.74 4.00 -1.36
N ILE A 312 17.80 4.57 -0.16
CA ILE A 312 18.94 4.49 0.76
C ILE A 312 18.55 3.80 2.06
N ASP A 313 19.56 3.20 2.73
CA ASP A 313 19.40 2.69 4.09
C ASP A 313 19.49 3.82 5.14
N ASN A 314 19.30 3.48 6.41
CA ASN A 314 19.39 4.41 7.52
C ASN A 314 20.82 4.95 7.77
N ASN A 315 21.83 4.49 7.02
CA ASN A 315 23.19 5.01 7.00
C ASN A 315 23.50 5.82 5.73
N GLY A 316 22.51 6.04 4.86
CA GLY A 316 22.65 6.78 3.61
C GLY A 316 23.30 6.00 2.46
N LYS A 317 23.40 4.65 2.57
CA LYS A 317 23.93 3.79 1.50
C LYS A 317 22.79 3.27 0.62
N LEU A 318 23.06 3.09 -0.67
CA LEU A 318 22.10 2.49 -1.61
C LEU A 318 21.68 1.10 -1.15
N LEU A 319 20.38 0.85 -1.18
CA LEU A 319 19.76 -0.38 -0.68
C LEU A 319 19.93 -1.58 -1.61
N PHE A 320 19.90 -1.33 -2.93
CA PHE A 320 19.89 -2.39 -3.91
C PHE A 320 21.30 -2.84 -4.31
N LYS A 321 21.45 -4.15 -4.48
CA LYS A 321 22.67 -4.77 -5.00
C LYS A 321 22.76 -4.63 -6.52
N LYS A 322 23.93 -4.93 -7.09
CA LYS A 322 24.10 -4.90 -8.54
C LYS A 322 23.34 -6.08 -9.20
N ARG A 323 22.82 -5.82 -10.38
CA ARG A 323 22.14 -6.81 -11.22
C ARG A 323 22.98 -7.07 -12.47
N TYR A 324 23.22 -8.35 -12.75
CA TYR A 324 23.92 -8.82 -13.93
C TYR A 324 23.00 -9.71 -14.75
N THR A 325 22.85 -9.38 -16.03
CA THR A 325 22.04 -10.16 -16.96
C THR A 325 22.94 -10.90 -17.94
N HIS A 326 22.80 -12.21 -18.00
CA HIS A 326 23.57 -13.09 -18.88
C HIS A 326 22.63 -13.66 -19.94
N LEU A 327 23.02 -13.53 -21.21
CA LEU A 327 22.30 -14.15 -22.31
C LEU A 327 22.98 -15.50 -22.64
N VAL A 328 22.22 -16.59 -22.51
CA VAL A 328 22.66 -17.95 -22.86
C VAL A 328 22.11 -18.29 -24.23
N GLU A 329 22.97 -18.12 -25.25
CA GLU A 329 22.60 -18.37 -26.65
C GLU A 329 22.83 -19.84 -27.00
N LEU A 330 21.82 -20.50 -27.53
CA LEU A 330 21.78 -21.92 -27.84
C LEU A 330 21.62 -22.14 -29.33
N HIS A 331 22.39 -23.08 -29.89
CA HIS A 331 22.33 -23.45 -31.29
C HIS A 331 22.03 -24.93 -31.41
N TRP A 332 21.14 -25.30 -32.33
CA TRP A 332 20.94 -26.71 -32.68
C TRP A 332 22.18 -27.24 -33.42
N ASP A 333 22.78 -28.27 -32.88
CA ASP A 333 23.81 -29.04 -33.54
C ASP A 333 23.22 -30.25 -34.31
N GLU A 334 24.10 -31.09 -34.89
CA GLU A 334 23.65 -32.27 -35.64
C GLU A 334 22.85 -33.27 -34.80
N ARG A 335 23.08 -33.33 -33.48
CA ARG A 335 22.35 -34.20 -32.53
C ARG A 335 20.90 -33.74 -32.33
N HIS A 336 20.65 -32.46 -32.45
CA HIS A 336 19.34 -31.83 -32.27
C HIS A 336 18.55 -31.65 -33.58
N SER A 337 18.96 -32.36 -34.66
CA SER A 337 18.31 -32.24 -35.98
C SER A 337 16.83 -32.58 -35.97
N LEU A 338 16.40 -33.58 -35.17
CA LEU A 338 14.98 -33.93 -35.01
C LEU A 338 14.20 -32.85 -34.20
N GLN A 339 14.83 -32.24 -33.20
CA GLN A 339 14.22 -31.16 -32.47
C GLN A 339 13.99 -29.93 -33.39
N ARG A 340 14.98 -29.60 -34.21
CA ARG A 340 14.84 -28.55 -35.23
C ARG A 340 13.74 -28.89 -36.25
N GLN A 341 13.67 -30.12 -36.72
CA GLN A 341 12.60 -30.57 -37.63
C GLN A 341 11.22 -30.47 -36.97
N LEU A 342 11.09 -30.84 -35.68
CA LEU A 342 9.88 -30.69 -34.91
C LEU A 342 9.45 -29.22 -34.84
N TYR A 343 10.37 -28.33 -34.54
CA TYR A 343 10.10 -26.87 -34.51
C TYR A 343 9.56 -26.39 -35.89
N GLU A 344 10.19 -26.76 -36.98
CA GLU A 344 9.77 -26.38 -38.34
C GLU A 344 8.36 -26.91 -38.65
N MET A 345 8.07 -28.18 -38.28
CA MET A 345 6.76 -28.81 -38.51
C MET A 345 5.66 -28.13 -37.68
N VAL A 346 5.88 -27.90 -36.38
CA VAL A 346 4.90 -27.22 -35.51
C VAL A 346 4.68 -25.78 -35.97
N SER A 347 5.72 -25.04 -36.28
CA SER A 347 5.62 -23.66 -36.78
C SER A 347 4.83 -23.58 -38.10
N SER A 348 5.02 -24.54 -38.99
CA SER A 348 4.24 -24.66 -40.25
C SER A 348 2.76 -24.97 -40.00
N TYR A 349 2.46 -25.90 -39.09
CA TYR A 349 1.09 -26.24 -38.70
C TYR A 349 0.39 -25.02 -38.04
N VAL A 350 1.07 -24.37 -37.09
CA VAL A 350 0.59 -23.19 -36.40
C VAL A 350 0.31 -22.03 -37.37
N SER A 351 1.27 -21.69 -38.23
CA SER A 351 1.11 -20.59 -39.18
C SER A 351 -0.08 -20.81 -40.14
N LYS A 352 -0.19 -22.00 -40.72
CA LYS A 352 -1.31 -22.33 -41.62
C LYS A 352 -2.66 -22.23 -40.93
N THR A 353 -2.76 -22.74 -39.71
CA THR A 353 -4.02 -22.77 -38.94
C THR A 353 -4.38 -21.37 -38.44
N TYR A 354 -3.42 -20.62 -37.95
CA TYR A 354 -3.59 -19.23 -37.48
C TYR A 354 -4.09 -18.32 -38.63
N ASP A 355 -3.47 -18.37 -39.81
CA ASP A 355 -3.88 -17.55 -40.95
C ASP A 355 -5.31 -17.87 -41.42
N LYS A 356 -5.73 -19.15 -41.37
CA LYS A 356 -7.11 -19.52 -41.62
C LYS A 356 -8.08 -19.03 -40.56
N ALA A 357 -7.73 -19.18 -39.28
CA ALA A 357 -8.55 -18.80 -38.12
C ALA A 357 -8.74 -17.27 -38.04
N ARG A 358 -7.71 -16.48 -38.35
CA ARG A 358 -7.74 -15.01 -38.32
C ARG A 358 -8.78 -14.40 -39.26
N ARG A 359 -9.15 -15.04 -40.36
CA ARG A 359 -10.18 -14.56 -41.29
C ARG A 359 -11.53 -14.38 -40.65
N ASN A 360 -11.79 -15.05 -39.50
CA ASN A 360 -13.00 -14.88 -38.70
C ASN A 360 -12.67 -14.92 -37.21
N ARG A 361 -11.89 -13.92 -36.76
CA ARG A 361 -11.28 -13.84 -35.42
C ARG A 361 -12.30 -14.06 -34.29
N LYS A 362 -13.47 -13.39 -34.33
CA LYS A 362 -14.52 -13.52 -33.29
C LYS A 362 -15.04 -14.96 -33.11
N LYS A 363 -15.08 -15.76 -34.16
CA LYS A 363 -15.57 -17.14 -34.08
C LYS A 363 -14.48 -18.16 -33.71
N ASN A 364 -13.24 -17.86 -34.05
CA ASN A 364 -12.12 -18.78 -33.91
C ASN A 364 -11.11 -18.38 -32.83
N MET A 365 -11.53 -17.61 -31.82
CA MET A 365 -10.65 -17.07 -30.78
C MET A 365 -9.88 -18.19 -30.05
N CYS A 366 -10.59 -19.23 -29.58
CA CYS A 366 -9.97 -20.38 -28.91
C CYS A 366 -8.92 -21.08 -29.79
N LEU A 367 -9.18 -21.22 -31.07
CA LEU A 367 -8.21 -21.84 -31.99
C LEU A 367 -6.98 -20.94 -32.21
N ILE A 368 -7.18 -19.62 -32.28
CA ILE A 368 -6.08 -18.65 -32.35
C ILE A 368 -5.21 -18.77 -31.12
N PHE A 369 -5.82 -18.78 -29.91
CA PHE A 369 -5.13 -18.93 -28.65
C PHE A 369 -4.33 -20.24 -28.57
N LEU A 370 -4.95 -21.37 -28.96
CA LEU A 370 -4.27 -22.66 -29.03
C LEU A 370 -3.02 -22.60 -29.91
N MET A 371 -3.09 -21.94 -31.08
CA MET A 371 -1.94 -21.81 -31.98
C MET A 371 -0.81 -21.00 -31.35
N ILE A 372 -1.15 -19.93 -30.61
CA ILE A 372 -0.18 -19.13 -29.87
C ILE A 372 0.54 -19.97 -28.80
N ILE A 373 -0.24 -20.71 -28.00
CA ILE A 373 0.31 -21.61 -26.96
C ILE A 373 1.25 -22.67 -27.60
N MET A 374 0.81 -23.34 -28.64
CA MET A 374 1.62 -24.39 -29.29
C MET A 374 2.95 -23.85 -29.84
N GLN A 375 2.94 -22.64 -30.43
CA GLN A 375 4.18 -22.01 -30.88
C GLN A 375 5.14 -21.67 -29.73
N ARG A 376 4.61 -21.22 -28.57
CA ARG A 376 5.43 -20.96 -27.41
C ARG A 376 5.97 -22.26 -26.78
N MET A 377 5.14 -23.30 -26.72
CA MET A 377 5.54 -24.61 -26.19
C MET A 377 6.67 -25.28 -26.99
N VAL A 378 6.69 -25.18 -28.30
CA VAL A 378 7.72 -25.85 -29.13
C VAL A 378 9.12 -25.27 -28.91
N THR A 379 9.22 -24.04 -28.47
CA THR A 379 10.48 -23.39 -28.04
C THR A 379 10.80 -23.63 -26.58
N SER A 380 9.86 -24.13 -25.77
CA SER A 380 10.04 -24.47 -24.36
C SER A 380 10.58 -25.89 -24.20
N SER A 381 9.77 -26.93 -24.45
CA SER A 381 10.23 -28.32 -24.40
C SER A 381 9.51 -29.23 -25.37
N THR A 382 10.24 -30.21 -25.90
CA THR A 382 9.70 -31.26 -26.77
C THR A 382 8.62 -32.07 -26.07
N ALA A 383 8.80 -32.35 -24.76
CA ALA A 383 7.83 -33.09 -23.96
C ALA A 383 6.49 -32.36 -23.80
N ALA A 384 6.54 -31.07 -23.49
CA ALA A 384 5.32 -30.26 -23.28
C ALA A 384 4.51 -30.14 -24.59
N VAL A 385 5.16 -29.79 -25.70
CA VAL A 385 4.46 -29.66 -26.99
C VAL A 385 3.89 -31.01 -27.46
N ARG A 386 4.60 -32.13 -27.23
CA ARG A 386 4.07 -33.45 -27.55
C ARG A 386 2.81 -33.77 -26.76
N GLN A 387 2.81 -33.55 -25.45
CA GLN A 387 1.64 -33.79 -24.61
C GLN A 387 0.45 -32.94 -25.06
N SER A 388 0.67 -31.67 -25.39
CA SER A 388 -0.36 -30.75 -25.89
C SER A 388 -0.93 -31.24 -27.23
N LEU A 389 -0.07 -31.67 -28.19
CA LEU A 389 -0.48 -32.24 -29.48
C LEU A 389 -1.25 -33.54 -29.29
N GLU A 390 -0.85 -34.43 -28.36
CA GLU A 390 -1.56 -35.68 -28.06
C GLU A 390 -2.96 -35.39 -27.47
N ARG A 391 -3.08 -34.43 -26.54
CA ARG A 391 -4.38 -33.98 -26.02
C ARG A 391 -5.27 -33.46 -27.15
N ARG A 392 -4.75 -32.60 -28.02
CA ARG A 392 -5.49 -32.07 -29.17
C ARG A 392 -5.95 -33.19 -30.10
N LEU A 393 -5.08 -34.16 -30.43
CA LEU A 393 -5.42 -35.31 -31.24
C LEU A 393 -6.54 -36.18 -30.62
N HIS A 394 -6.49 -36.37 -29.29
CA HIS A 394 -7.51 -37.13 -28.54
C HIS A 394 -8.88 -36.45 -28.65
N VAL A 395 -8.95 -35.12 -28.39
CA VAL A 395 -10.19 -34.33 -28.53
C VAL A 395 -10.75 -34.38 -29.96
N LEU A 396 -9.87 -34.33 -30.98
CA LEU A 396 -10.30 -34.45 -32.38
C LEU A 396 -10.77 -35.87 -32.75
N LEU A 397 -10.37 -36.90 -32.03
CA LEU A 397 -10.81 -38.26 -32.24
C LEU A 397 -12.12 -38.59 -31.52
N GLU A 398 -12.50 -37.87 -30.48
CA GLU A 398 -13.76 -37.99 -29.77
C GLU A 398 -14.88 -37.28 -30.56
N GLU A 399 -16.07 -37.86 -30.63
CA GLU A 399 -17.20 -37.30 -31.43
C GLU A 399 -17.94 -36.12 -30.75
N GLU A 400 -17.76 -35.86 -29.46
CA GLU A 400 -18.46 -34.81 -28.72
C GLU A 400 -17.75 -33.45 -28.79
N THR A 401 -18.20 -32.59 -29.71
CA THR A 401 -17.73 -31.20 -29.82
C THR A 401 -18.60 -30.29 -28.92
N ARG A 402 -18.13 -29.91 -27.78
CA ARG A 402 -18.69 -28.78 -27.01
C ARG A 402 -18.04 -27.48 -27.52
N ALA A 403 -18.84 -26.59 -28.08
CA ALA A 403 -18.38 -25.26 -28.46
C ALA A 403 -18.37 -24.36 -27.20
N ASN A 404 -17.21 -24.17 -26.58
CA ASN A 404 -17.02 -23.17 -25.53
C ASN A 404 -16.74 -21.81 -26.17
N THR A 405 -17.51 -20.81 -25.76
CA THR A 405 -17.26 -19.39 -26.10
C THR A 405 -16.54 -18.74 -24.93
N MET A 406 -15.22 -18.58 -25.02
CA MET A 406 -14.41 -17.82 -24.09
C MET A 406 -14.30 -16.35 -24.52
N SER A 407 -14.23 -15.42 -23.58
CA SER A 407 -13.92 -14.02 -23.87
C SER A 407 -12.40 -13.78 -23.89
N GLU A 408 -11.96 -12.71 -24.58
CA GLU A 408 -10.54 -12.33 -24.69
C GLU A 408 -9.94 -12.02 -23.29
N ALA A 409 -10.75 -11.48 -22.36
CA ALA A 409 -10.34 -11.18 -21.00
C ALA A 409 -10.13 -12.43 -20.10
N ASP A 410 -10.85 -13.52 -20.38
CA ASP A 410 -10.71 -14.77 -19.62
C ASP A 410 -9.42 -15.54 -19.98
N LEU A 411 -8.82 -15.23 -21.13
CA LEU A 411 -7.59 -15.88 -21.61
C LEU A 411 -6.31 -15.25 -21.04
N ASP A 412 -6.34 -13.97 -20.70
CA ASP A 412 -5.16 -13.23 -20.20
C ASP A 412 -4.86 -13.48 -18.71
N GLU A 413 -5.82 -14.06 -17.95
CA GLU A 413 -5.73 -14.18 -16.48
C GLU A 413 -5.39 -15.58 -15.97
N ARG A 414 -5.49 -16.60 -16.82
CA ARG A 414 -5.22 -17.98 -16.43
C ARG A 414 -3.76 -18.35 -16.71
N ASP A 415 -3.22 -19.28 -15.92
CA ASP A 415 -2.04 -20.02 -16.35
C ASP A 415 -2.30 -20.53 -17.76
N ILE A 416 -1.33 -20.38 -18.63
CA ILE A 416 -1.45 -20.75 -20.05
C ILE A 416 -2.04 -22.16 -20.20
N GLU A 417 -1.81 -23.05 -19.24
CA GLU A 417 -2.32 -24.42 -19.26
C GLU A 417 -3.76 -24.61 -18.79
N ASP A 418 -4.27 -23.76 -17.89
CA ASP A 418 -5.70 -23.79 -17.52
C ASP A 418 -6.58 -23.34 -18.69
N GLY A 419 -6.09 -22.41 -19.52
CA GLY A 419 -6.72 -22.03 -20.78
C GLY A 419 -6.54 -23.06 -21.91
N ASP A 420 -5.49 -23.90 -21.85
CA ASP A 420 -5.19 -24.93 -22.85
C ASP A 420 -6.26 -26.01 -22.89
N ALA A 421 -6.78 -26.46 -21.76
CA ALA A 421 -7.81 -27.49 -21.69
C ALA A 421 -9.10 -27.06 -22.45
N ASP A 422 -9.57 -25.84 -22.24
CA ASP A 422 -10.73 -25.27 -22.89
C ASP A 422 -10.47 -24.95 -24.37
N ALA A 423 -9.24 -24.54 -24.72
CA ALA A 423 -8.83 -24.27 -26.10
C ALA A 423 -8.67 -25.54 -26.92
N MET A 424 -8.34 -26.68 -26.28
CA MET A 424 -8.25 -27.98 -26.98
C MET A 424 -9.58 -28.43 -27.55
N GLU A 425 -10.71 -28.03 -27.04
CA GLU A 425 -12.05 -28.29 -27.55
C GLU A 425 -12.43 -27.38 -28.73
N ALA A 426 -11.55 -26.49 -29.16
CA ALA A 426 -11.81 -25.60 -30.27
C ALA A 426 -12.14 -26.38 -31.58
N ILE A 427 -13.10 -25.88 -32.35
CA ILE A 427 -13.56 -26.53 -33.59
C ILE A 427 -12.43 -26.51 -34.63
N SER A 428 -12.05 -27.67 -35.16
CA SER A 428 -11.11 -27.81 -36.31
C SER A 428 -11.69 -27.21 -37.57
N LEU A 429 -10.86 -26.53 -38.37
CA LEU A 429 -11.22 -25.98 -39.69
C LEU A 429 -11.16 -27.04 -40.78
N ASP A 430 -10.35 -28.09 -40.62
CA ASP A 430 -10.20 -29.24 -41.51
C ASP A 430 -9.75 -30.46 -40.72
N ARG A 431 -10.69 -31.12 -40.03
CA ARG A 431 -10.44 -32.19 -39.07
C ARG A 431 -9.60 -33.36 -39.61
N THR A 432 -9.89 -33.84 -40.80
CA THR A 432 -9.20 -35.02 -41.33
C THR A 432 -7.71 -34.70 -41.61
N ALA A 433 -7.46 -33.58 -42.26
CA ALA A 433 -6.11 -33.12 -42.55
C ALA A 433 -5.33 -32.79 -41.29
N GLU A 434 -5.98 -32.18 -40.29
CA GLU A 434 -5.37 -31.86 -39.00
C GLU A 434 -4.96 -33.12 -38.22
N ILE A 435 -5.80 -34.15 -38.16
CA ILE A 435 -5.49 -35.43 -37.50
C ILE A 435 -4.27 -36.09 -38.13
N GLU A 436 -4.13 -36.12 -39.48
CA GLU A 436 -2.97 -36.72 -40.14
C GLU A 436 -1.69 -35.91 -39.87
N GLU A 437 -1.77 -34.57 -39.96
CA GLU A 437 -0.64 -33.68 -39.66
C GLU A 437 -0.18 -33.83 -38.21
N LEU A 438 -1.09 -33.87 -37.24
CA LEU A 438 -0.78 -34.08 -35.83
C LEU A 438 -0.09 -35.43 -35.54
N LYS A 439 -0.56 -36.53 -36.17
CA LYS A 439 0.08 -37.84 -36.01
C LYS A 439 1.54 -37.84 -36.47
N MET A 440 1.84 -37.16 -37.59
CA MET A 440 3.22 -37.03 -38.05
C MET A 440 4.09 -36.21 -37.10
N ILE A 441 3.59 -35.06 -36.63
CA ILE A 441 4.31 -34.21 -35.69
C ILE A 441 4.59 -34.95 -34.38
N ILE A 442 3.57 -35.64 -33.81
CA ILE A 442 3.71 -36.43 -32.57
C ILE A 442 4.75 -37.55 -32.74
N SER A 443 4.76 -38.23 -33.91
CA SER A 443 5.77 -39.27 -34.17
C SER A 443 7.20 -38.70 -34.16
N THR A 444 7.40 -37.51 -34.77
CA THR A 444 8.69 -36.84 -34.79
C THR A 444 9.08 -36.38 -33.37
N ALA A 445 8.12 -35.87 -32.59
CA ALA A 445 8.37 -35.46 -31.18
C ALA A 445 8.85 -36.67 -30.36
N LYS A 446 8.18 -37.83 -30.44
CA LYS A 446 8.60 -39.06 -29.75
C LYS A 446 10.00 -39.53 -30.12
N GLN A 447 10.36 -39.41 -31.38
CA GLN A 447 11.71 -39.77 -31.85
C GLN A 447 12.75 -38.79 -31.32
N ALA A 448 12.46 -37.49 -31.30
CA ALA A 448 13.35 -36.48 -30.75
C ALA A 448 13.62 -36.69 -29.23
N GLU A 449 12.58 -36.90 -28.43
CA GLU A 449 12.71 -37.20 -27.01
C GLU A 449 13.52 -38.46 -26.70
N PHE A 450 13.38 -39.47 -27.56
CA PHE A 450 14.11 -40.73 -27.36
C PHE A 450 15.60 -40.64 -27.70
N GLN A 451 15.99 -39.74 -28.61
CA GLN A 451 17.38 -39.66 -29.06
C GLN A 451 18.26 -38.82 -28.15
N HIS A 452 17.87 -37.66 -27.80
CA HIS A 452 18.65 -36.70 -26.99
C HIS A 452 17.75 -35.80 -26.12
N HIS A 453 18.31 -35.24 -25.09
CA HIS A 453 17.66 -34.14 -24.36
C HIS A 453 17.55 -32.89 -25.23
N ASP A 454 16.58 -32.04 -24.93
CA ASP A 454 16.45 -30.76 -25.59
C ASP A 454 17.69 -29.89 -25.40
N VAL A 455 18.08 -29.09 -26.39
CA VAL A 455 19.25 -28.20 -26.32
C VAL A 455 19.19 -27.28 -25.11
N LYS A 456 18.00 -26.85 -24.72
CA LYS A 456 17.79 -26.01 -23.50
C LYS A 456 18.09 -26.80 -22.23
N VAL A 457 17.73 -28.09 -22.17
CA VAL A 457 17.97 -28.93 -21.01
C VAL A 457 19.47 -29.17 -20.84
N GLU A 458 20.19 -29.45 -21.91
CA GLU A 458 21.65 -29.63 -21.85
C GLU A 458 22.33 -28.37 -21.33
N ALA A 459 21.99 -27.21 -21.87
CA ALA A 459 22.54 -25.93 -21.41
C ALA A 459 22.11 -25.54 -19.99
N LEU A 460 20.89 -25.90 -19.57
CA LEU A 460 20.44 -25.73 -18.20
C LEU A 460 21.33 -26.51 -17.24
N PHE A 461 21.63 -27.76 -17.56
CA PHE A 461 22.51 -28.58 -16.73
C PHE A 461 23.91 -27.97 -16.63
N ASP A 462 24.51 -27.58 -17.76
CA ASP A 462 25.81 -26.93 -17.78
C ASP A 462 25.83 -25.66 -16.93
N THR A 463 24.76 -24.84 -17.00
CA THR A 463 24.62 -23.62 -16.21
C THR A 463 24.50 -23.94 -14.71
N ILE A 464 23.66 -24.88 -14.32
CA ILE A 464 23.48 -25.27 -12.91
C ILE A 464 24.75 -25.88 -12.34
N ASP A 465 25.39 -26.81 -13.09
CA ASP A 465 26.64 -27.47 -12.68
C ASP A 465 27.77 -26.45 -12.46
N ALA A 466 27.89 -25.43 -13.33
CA ALA A 466 28.85 -24.34 -13.17
C ALA A 466 28.56 -23.51 -11.91
N LEU A 467 27.31 -23.10 -11.70
CA LEU A 467 26.89 -22.28 -10.56
C LEU A 467 27.09 -23.01 -9.23
N GLN A 468 26.75 -24.30 -9.16
CA GLN A 468 26.91 -25.08 -7.94
C GLN A 468 28.37 -25.53 -7.67
N SER A 469 29.19 -25.54 -8.72
CA SER A 469 30.65 -25.73 -8.53
C SER A 469 31.32 -24.51 -7.87
N GLU A 470 30.76 -23.31 -8.12
CA GLU A 470 31.23 -22.08 -7.48
C GLU A 470 30.71 -21.95 -6.02
N ASP A 471 29.42 -22.21 -5.80
CA ASP A 471 28.77 -22.15 -4.48
C ASP A 471 27.74 -23.29 -4.33
N PRO A 472 28.05 -24.40 -3.66
CA PRO A 472 27.15 -25.56 -3.49
C PRO A 472 25.85 -25.24 -2.71
N VAL A 473 25.82 -24.16 -1.94
CA VAL A 473 24.65 -23.77 -1.12
C VAL A 473 23.73 -22.78 -1.85
N GLN A 474 24.09 -22.42 -3.08
CA GLN A 474 23.37 -21.42 -3.86
C GLN A 474 21.96 -21.88 -4.23
N LYS A 475 20.97 -21.02 -4.00
CA LYS A 475 19.58 -21.25 -4.36
C LYS A 475 19.29 -20.64 -5.73
N ILE A 476 18.64 -21.43 -6.58
CA ILE A 476 18.35 -21.10 -7.97
C ILE A 476 16.84 -21.05 -8.17
N ILE A 477 16.35 -19.95 -8.74
CA ILE A 477 14.95 -19.80 -9.19
C ILE A 477 14.93 -20.04 -10.69
N LEU A 478 14.14 -21.00 -11.13
CA LEU A 478 13.94 -21.36 -12.53
C LEU A 478 12.51 -20.99 -12.96
N PHE A 479 12.37 -20.10 -13.92
CA PHE A 479 11.06 -19.75 -14.48
C PHE A 479 10.80 -20.43 -15.81
N THR A 480 9.61 -21.02 -15.95
CA THR A 480 9.04 -21.56 -17.20
C THR A 480 7.61 -21.07 -17.35
N GLU A 481 7.08 -21.06 -18.57
CA GLU A 481 5.70 -20.64 -18.81
C GLU A 481 4.70 -21.81 -18.72
N PHE A 482 5.18 -23.06 -18.76
CA PHE A 482 4.34 -24.26 -18.93
C PHE A 482 4.50 -25.25 -17.78
N VAL A 483 3.37 -25.74 -17.22
CA VAL A 483 3.35 -26.78 -16.17
C VAL A 483 3.89 -28.11 -16.70
N GLY A 484 3.64 -28.45 -17.98
CA GLY A 484 4.23 -29.61 -18.62
C GLY A 484 5.75 -29.54 -18.68
N THR A 485 6.32 -28.37 -19.02
CA THR A 485 7.77 -28.13 -18.96
C THR A 485 8.28 -28.17 -17.51
N GLN A 486 7.54 -27.61 -16.56
CA GLN A 486 7.87 -27.62 -15.13
C GLN A 486 8.01 -29.07 -14.61
N ALA A 487 7.01 -29.91 -14.89
CA ALA A 487 7.02 -31.33 -14.49
C ALA A 487 8.19 -32.10 -15.11
N TYR A 488 8.44 -31.88 -16.40
CA TYR A 488 9.55 -32.51 -17.13
C TYR A 488 10.91 -32.08 -16.54
N LEU A 489 11.13 -30.80 -16.30
CA LEU A 489 12.38 -30.30 -15.70
C LEU A 489 12.57 -30.80 -14.28
N LYS A 490 11.51 -30.91 -13.48
CA LYS A 490 11.57 -31.49 -12.14
C LYS A 490 12.10 -32.92 -12.19
N GLU A 491 11.48 -33.78 -13.00
CA GLU A 491 11.88 -35.19 -13.14
C GLU A 491 13.35 -35.32 -13.57
N LEU A 492 13.80 -34.53 -14.54
CA LEU A 492 15.18 -34.55 -15.02
C LEU A 492 16.19 -34.09 -13.96
N LEU A 493 15.90 -33.01 -13.24
CA LEU A 493 16.77 -32.45 -12.21
C LEU A 493 16.85 -33.41 -11.02
N GLU A 494 15.72 -33.98 -10.58
CA GLU A 494 15.69 -34.98 -9.50
C GLU A 494 16.46 -36.26 -9.88
N SER A 495 16.38 -36.70 -11.15
CA SER A 495 17.16 -37.85 -11.63
C SER A 495 18.66 -37.62 -11.58
N ARG A 496 19.12 -36.38 -11.63
CA ARG A 496 20.52 -35.96 -11.45
C ARG A 496 20.92 -35.73 -9.99
N GLY A 497 19.97 -35.86 -9.06
CA GLY A 497 20.23 -35.76 -7.63
C GLY A 497 20.02 -34.33 -7.06
N TYR A 498 19.46 -33.40 -7.83
CA TYR A 498 19.10 -32.05 -7.32
C TYR A 498 17.81 -32.13 -6.51
N SER A 499 17.75 -31.35 -5.43
CA SER A 499 16.51 -31.16 -4.66
C SER A 499 15.68 -30.04 -5.28
N VAL A 500 14.45 -30.36 -5.67
CA VAL A 500 13.58 -29.45 -6.44
C VAL A 500 12.25 -29.25 -5.72
N SER A 501 11.81 -28.00 -5.57
CA SER A 501 10.42 -27.65 -5.25
C SER A 501 9.77 -26.92 -6.45
N ILE A 502 8.47 -27.09 -6.59
CA ILE A 502 7.70 -26.50 -7.70
C ILE A 502 6.57 -25.64 -7.20
N LEU A 503 6.20 -24.62 -8.00
CA LEU A 503 5.05 -23.79 -7.74
C LEU A 503 4.35 -23.39 -9.05
N ASN A 504 3.04 -23.55 -9.11
CA ASN A 504 2.22 -23.15 -10.26
C ASN A 504 0.86 -22.58 -9.84
N GLY A 505 0.08 -22.11 -10.81
CA GLY A 505 -1.20 -21.44 -10.58
C GLY A 505 -2.29 -22.32 -9.99
N SER A 506 -2.28 -23.64 -10.25
CA SER A 506 -3.30 -24.57 -9.78
C SER A 506 -3.20 -24.97 -8.30
N MET A 507 -2.06 -24.64 -7.65
CA MET A 507 -1.83 -24.94 -6.24
C MET A 507 -2.65 -24.06 -5.30
N ASP A 508 -3.18 -24.64 -4.23
CA ASP A 508 -3.87 -23.92 -3.17
C ASP A 508 -2.89 -23.14 -2.27
N ILE A 509 -3.43 -22.34 -1.34
CA ILE A 509 -2.62 -21.46 -0.47
C ILE A 509 -1.68 -22.27 0.44
N GLU A 510 -2.12 -23.43 0.93
CA GLU A 510 -1.33 -24.26 1.84
C GLU A 510 -0.20 -24.95 1.08
N GLU A 511 -0.48 -25.49 -0.09
CA GLU A 511 0.52 -26.09 -0.98
C GLU A 511 1.60 -25.08 -1.41
N ARG A 512 1.20 -23.84 -1.73
CA ARG A 512 2.12 -22.74 -2.05
C ARG A 512 3.06 -22.40 -0.89
N ASN A 513 2.51 -22.25 0.32
CA ASN A 513 3.30 -21.97 1.51
C ASN A 513 4.28 -23.10 1.85
N ASN A 514 3.85 -24.36 1.68
CA ASN A 514 4.71 -25.53 1.89
C ASN A 514 5.87 -25.56 0.88
N ALA A 515 5.60 -25.33 -0.41
CA ALA A 515 6.63 -25.29 -1.45
C ALA A 515 7.67 -24.19 -1.20
N LEU A 516 7.23 -23.00 -0.75
CA LEU A 516 8.11 -21.89 -0.40
C LEU A 516 8.98 -22.18 0.82
N ASN A 517 8.40 -22.77 1.87
CA ASN A 517 9.12 -23.16 3.06
C ASN A 517 10.15 -24.27 2.75
N GLU A 518 9.78 -25.22 1.90
CA GLU A 518 10.69 -26.26 1.43
C GLU A 518 11.86 -25.67 0.63
N PHE A 519 11.59 -24.71 -0.27
CA PHE A 519 12.65 -24.01 -0.98
C PHE A 519 13.55 -23.21 -0.04
N LYS A 520 12.98 -22.57 0.97
CA LYS A 520 13.76 -21.78 1.94
C LYS A 520 14.69 -22.66 2.78
N THR A 521 14.28 -23.88 3.14
CA THR A 521 14.99 -24.74 4.10
C THR A 521 15.78 -25.89 3.47
N ASN A 522 15.18 -26.62 2.54
CA ASN A 522 15.65 -27.94 2.13
C ASN A 522 16.09 -28.04 0.66
N THR A 523 15.39 -27.35 -0.27
CA THR A 523 15.67 -27.53 -1.69
C THR A 523 16.59 -26.46 -2.26
N SER A 524 17.39 -26.83 -3.27
CA SER A 524 18.35 -25.93 -3.94
C SER A 524 17.77 -25.23 -5.16
N ILE A 525 16.79 -25.86 -5.83
CA ILE A 525 16.18 -25.36 -7.07
C ILE A 525 14.67 -25.20 -6.86
N PHE A 526 14.15 -24.06 -7.29
CA PHE A 526 12.73 -23.74 -7.27
C PHE A 526 12.24 -23.46 -8.67
N ILE A 527 11.31 -24.28 -9.18
CA ILE A 527 10.75 -24.10 -10.51
C ILE A 527 9.35 -23.48 -10.38
N SER A 528 9.15 -22.31 -10.93
CA SER A 528 7.88 -21.58 -10.89
C SER A 528 7.34 -21.26 -12.27
N THR A 529 6.01 -21.35 -12.42
CA THR A 529 5.32 -20.69 -13.55
C THR A 529 5.10 -19.22 -13.26
N ASP A 530 4.72 -18.42 -14.27
CA ASP A 530 4.46 -16.98 -14.09
C ASP A 530 3.33 -16.73 -13.09
N ALA A 531 2.18 -17.38 -13.23
CA ALA A 531 1.05 -17.26 -12.32
C ALA A 531 1.36 -17.81 -10.92
N GLY A 532 2.12 -18.91 -10.82
CA GLY A 532 2.60 -19.40 -9.52
C GLY A 532 3.53 -18.40 -8.84
N GLY A 533 4.37 -17.72 -9.62
CA GLY A 533 5.41 -16.79 -9.13
C GLY A 533 4.91 -15.39 -8.78
N GLU A 534 3.67 -15.02 -9.05
CA GLU A 534 3.15 -13.69 -8.73
C GLU A 534 3.17 -13.42 -7.22
N GLY A 535 3.68 -12.24 -6.84
CA GLY A 535 3.66 -11.76 -5.45
C GLY A 535 4.72 -12.37 -4.52
N LEU A 536 5.46 -13.39 -4.92
CA LEU A 536 6.42 -14.09 -4.05
C LEU A 536 7.58 -13.20 -3.61
N ASN A 537 8.05 -13.43 -2.40
CA ASN A 537 9.29 -12.87 -1.86
C ASN A 537 10.39 -13.94 -1.80
N LEU A 538 11.32 -13.88 -2.77
CA LEU A 538 12.40 -14.86 -2.94
C LEU A 538 13.78 -14.21 -2.77
N GLN A 539 13.90 -13.15 -1.99
CA GLN A 539 15.14 -12.38 -1.76
C GLN A 539 16.30 -13.18 -1.15
N PHE A 540 16.01 -14.37 -0.61
CA PHE A 540 17.04 -15.28 -0.10
C PHE A 540 17.75 -16.07 -1.23
N ALA A 541 17.24 -16.01 -2.45
CA ALA A 541 17.90 -16.50 -3.66
C ALA A 541 18.38 -15.31 -4.50
N ASN A 542 19.49 -15.47 -5.20
CA ASN A 542 20.08 -14.41 -6.02
C ASN A 542 20.37 -14.83 -7.47
N ILE A 543 20.05 -16.08 -7.82
CA ILE A 543 20.16 -16.61 -9.18
C ILE A 543 18.76 -16.81 -9.74
N ILE A 544 18.52 -16.23 -10.91
CA ILE A 544 17.30 -16.42 -11.69
C ILE A 544 17.69 -17.00 -13.05
N ILE A 545 17.07 -18.10 -13.44
CA ILE A 545 17.19 -18.68 -14.77
C ILE A 545 15.82 -18.58 -15.45
N ASN A 546 15.71 -17.79 -16.49
CA ASN A 546 14.55 -17.77 -17.35
C ASN A 546 14.73 -18.86 -18.43
N TYR A 547 14.17 -20.04 -18.18
CA TYR A 547 14.18 -21.15 -19.12
C TYR A 547 13.35 -20.81 -20.36
N ASP A 548 12.15 -20.24 -20.14
CA ASP A 548 11.34 -19.64 -21.17
C ASP A 548 11.33 -18.13 -21.03
N LEU A 549 11.56 -17.46 -22.15
CA LEU A 549 11.50 -16.01 -22.22
C LEU A 549 10.11 -15.57 -22.67
N PRO A 550 9.37 -14.86 -21.84
CA PRO A 550 8.08 -14.33 -22.24
C PRO A 550 8.23 -13.36 -23.43
N TRP A 551 7.25 -13.35 -24.31
CA TRP A 551 7.22 -12.41 -25.43
C TRP A 551 7.12 -10.96 -24.95
N ASN A 552 6.48 -10.73 -23.81
CA ASN A 552 6.45 -9.42 -23.15
C ASN A 552 7.67 -9.24 -22.22
N PRO A 553 8.59 -8.30 -22.50
CA PRO A 553 9.78 -8.06 -21.69
C PRO A 553 9.47 -7.59 -20.26
N MET A 554 8.29 -7.04 -20.00
CA MET A 554 7.89 -6.61 -18.65
C MET A 554 7.74 -7.78 -17.68
N LYS A 555 7.31 -8.95 -18.15
CA LYS A 555 7.25 -10.17 -17.33
C LYS A 555 8.64 -10.57 -16.82
N ILE A 556 9.70 -10.32 -17.59
CA ILE A 556 11.09 -10.57 -17.16
C ILE A 556 11.45 -9.66 -15.98
N GLU A 557 11.11 -8.37 -16.06
CA GLU A 557 11.33 -7.42 -14.96
C GLU A 557 10.53 -7.80 -13.69
N GLN A 558 9.30 -8.28 -13.85
CA GLN A 558 8.50 -8.80 -12.73
C GLN A 558 9.15 -10.04 -12.10
N ARG A 559 9.67 -10.99 -12.89
CA ARG A 559 10.43 -12.16 -12.42
C ARG A 559 11.69 -11.72 -11.68
N CYS A 560 12.47 -10.80 -12.24
CA CYS A 560 13.65 -10.24 -11.59
C CYS A 560 13.32 -9.60 -10.23
N GLY A 561 12.22 -8.87 -10.15
CA GLY A 561 11.74 -8.24 -8.93
C GLY A 561 11.36 -9.21 -7.81
N ARG A 562 11.35 -10.52 -8.04
CA ARG A 562 11.15 -11.54 -6.97
C ARG A 562 12.38 -11.72 -6.10
N ALA A 563 13.58 -11.58 -6.66
CA ALA A 563 14.87 -11.68 -5.95
C ALA A 563 15.54 -10.31 -5.74
N ASP A 564 15.37 -9.36 -6.67
CA ASP A 564 15.90 -8.00 -6.62
C ASP A 564 14.98 -7.11 -5.76
N ARG A 565 15.05 -7.31 -4.44
CA ARG A 565 14.25 -6.61 -3.41
C ARG A 565 15.10 -6.09 -2.27
N ILE A 566 14.50 -5.22 -1.46
CA ILE A 566 15.09 -4.77 -0.19
C ILE A 566 15.41 -5.99 0.68
N GLY A 567 16.64 -6.05 1.19
CA GLY A 567 17.13 -7.17 2.01
C GLY A 567 17.94 -8.21 1.24
N GLN A 568 18.07 -8.07 -0.10
CA GLN A 568 18.98 -8.89 -0.88
C GLN A 568 20.44 -8.62 -0.46
N GLN A 569 21.17 -9.67 -0.07
CA GLN A 569 22.54 -9.59 0.45
C GLN A 569 23.60 -9.77 -0.63
N ARG A 570 23.25 -10.40 -1.76
CA ARG A 570 24.18 -10.77 -2.85
C ARG A 570 23.81 -10.04 -4.15
N ASP A 571 24.77 -9.90 -5.05
CA ASP A 571 24.48 -9.43 -6.41
C ASP A 571 23.54 -10.42 -7.10
N VAL A 572 22.59 -9.91 -7.88
CA VAL A 572 21.57 -10.72 -8.57
C VAL A 572 22.05 -11.06 -9.96
N HIS A 573 22.06 -12.34 -10.30
CA HIS A 573 22.42 -12.84 -11.63
C HIS A 573 21.21 -13.45 -12.32
N ILE A 574 20.97 -13.02 -13.55
CA ILE A 574 19.82 -13.41 -14.36
C ILE A 574 20.33 -14.07 -15.62
N TYR A 575 19.97 -15.33 -15.85
CA TYR A 575 20.33 -16.11 -17.02
C TYR A 575 19.12 -16.26 -17.93
N ASN A 576 19.19 -15.69 -19.14
CA ASN A 576 18.12 -15.75 -20.12
C ASN A 576 18.48 -16.77 -21.21
N MET A 577 17.74 -17.86 -21.30
CA MET A 577 18.00 -18.91 -22.29
C MET A 577 17.24 -18.64 -23.60
N ILE A 578 17.93 -18.59 -24.72
CA ILE A 578 17.35 -18.36 -26.03
C ILE A 578 17.92 -19.31 -27.08
N VAL A 579 17.03 -19.99 -27.82
CA VAL A 579 17.44 -20.81 -28.95
C VAL A 579 17.56 -19.89 -30.19
N ARG A 580 18.76 -19.76 -30.70
CA ARG A 580 19.04 -19.05 -31.97
C ARG A 580 18.43 -19.80 -33.14
N ASP A 581 18.34 -19.18 -34.29
CA ASP A 581 17.73 -19.72 -35.51
C ASP A 581 16.21 -19.95 -35.43
N THR A 582 15.55 -19.51 -34.36
CA THR A 582 14.08 -19.47 -34.28
C THR A 582 13.52 -18.12 -34.75
N VAL A 583 12.27 -18.11 -35.16
CA VAL A 583 11.58 -16.86 -35.53
C VAL A 583 11.45 -15.95 -34.32
N GLU A 584 11.20 -16.53 -33.15
CA GLU A 584 11.09 -15.84 -31.87
C GLU A 584 12.39 -15.10 -31.52
N SER A 585 13.55 -15.76 -31.68
CA SER A 585 14.85 -15.13 -31.49
C SER A 585 15.06 -13.90 -32.37
N ARG A 586 14.73 -14.01 -33.67
CA ARG A 586 14.89 -12.91 -34.63
C ARG A 586 13.92 -11.75 -34.37
N VAL A 587 12.66 -12.04 -34.07
CA VAL A 587 11.67 -11.00 -33.74
C VAL A 587 12.12 -10.24 -32.49
N ARG A 588 12.57 -10.98 -31.47
CA ARG A 588 13.10 -10.40 -30.23
C ARG A 588 14.31 -9.51 -30.47
N GLU A 589 15.27 -9.97 -31.23
CA GLU A 589 16.49 -9.20 -31.56
C GLU A 589 16.15 -7.87 -32.22
N VAL A 590 15.25 -7.87 -33.22
CA VAL A 590 14.79 -6.64 -33.88
C VAL A 590 14.02 -5.75 -32.93
N LEU A 591 13.17 -6.31 -32.06
CA LEU A 591 12.39 -5.54 -31.06
C LEU A 591 13.32 -4.91 -30.00
N GLU A 592 14.30 -5.65 -29.47
CA GLU A 592 15.28 -5.15 -28.50
C GLU A 592 16.18 -4.07 -29.11
N GLU A 593 16.62 -4.22 -30.38
CA GLU A 593 17.36 -3.18 -31.09
C GLU A 593 16.52 -1.91 -31.25
N LYS A 594 15.26 -2.03 -31.67
CA LYS A 594 14.35 -0.89 -31.81
C LYS A 594 14.06 -0.20 -30.47
N LEU A 595 13.80 -0.97 -29.42
CA LEU A 595 13.60 -0.46 -28.07
C LEU A 595 14.86 0.28 -27.59
N SER A 596 16.04 -0.30 -27.78
CA SER A 596 17.30 0.33 -27.37
C SER A 596 17.51 1.68 -28.08
N VAL A 597 17.21 1.76 -29.38
CA VAL A 597 17.26 3.03 -30.14
C VAL A 597 16.27 4.03 -29.58
N ILE A 598 15.00 3.61 -29.37
CA ILE A 598 13.96 4.49 -28.82
C ILE A 598 14.34 5.00 -27.43
N MET A 599 14.83 4.13 -26.54
CA MET A 599 15.27 4.51 -25.20
C MET A 599 16.43 5.51 -25.24
N LYS A 600 17.41 5.28 -26.10
CA LYS A 600 18.57 6.18 -26.26
C LYS A 600 18.18 7.53 -26.85
N GLU A 601 17.32 7.57 -27.88
CA GLU A 601 16.83 8.81 -28.50
C GLU A 601 16.03 9.65 -27.53
N LEU A 602 15.29 9.00 -26.63
CA LEU A 602 14.35 9.62 -25.72
C LEU A 602 14.90 9.81 -24.30
N GLY A 603 16.13 9.31 -24.01
CA GLY A 603 16.76 9.44 -22.69
C GLY A 603 16.02 8.66 -21.58
N VAL A 604 15.40 7.53 -21.93
CA VAL A 604 14.67 6.65 -20.99
C VAL A 604 15.56 5.50 -20.59
N ASP A 605 15.71 5.25 -19.29
CA ASP A 605 16.68 4.26 -18.77
C ASP A 605 16.09 2.86 -18.57
N LYS A 606 14.77 2.70 -18.60
CA LYS A 606 14.09 1.43 -18.26
C LYS A 606 12.99 1.05 -19.25
N TYR A 607 12.88 -0.24 -19.54
CA TYR A 607 11.79 -0.79 -20.36
C TYR A 607 10.41 -0.56 -19.73
N SER A 608 10.31 -0.59 -18.40
CA SER A 608 9.08 -0.31 -17.65
C SER A 608 8.48 1.07 -17.88
N ASP A 609 9.32 2.02 -18.29
CA ASP A 609 8.88 3.39 -18.56
C ASP A 609 8.29 3.55 -19.98
N VAL A 610 8.51 2.53 -20.84
CA VAL A 610 8.11 2.56 -22.28
C VAL A 610 6.96 1.59 -22.57
N LEU A 611 6.88 0.47 -21.84
CA LEU A 611 5.99 -0.66 -22.19
C LEU A 611 4.99 -0.94 -21.07
N ASP A 612 3.73 -1.13 -21.45
CA ASP A 612 2.69 -1.69 -20.59
C ASP A 612 2.72 -3.21 -20.59
N SER A 613 2.42 -3.80 -19.43
CA SER A 613 2.43 -5.25 -19.27
C SER A 613 1.28 -5.96 -20.01
N GLU A 614 0.07 -5.39 -20.03
CA GLU A 614 -1.11 -6.08 -20.57
C GLU A 614 -1.38 -5.77 -22.05
N VAL A 615 -1.24 -4.51 -22.45
CA VAL A 615 -1.57 -4.09 -23.84
C VAL A 615 -0.45 -4.41 -24.81
N ALA A 616 0.81 -4.35 -24.35
CA ALA A 616 1.94 -4.74 -25.17
C ALA A 616 1.91 -6.25 -25.50
N GLU A 617 1.26 -7.08 -24.69
CA GLU A 617 1.21 -8.52 -24.92
C GLU A 617 0.43 -8.87 -26.19
N CYS A 618 -0.72 -8.24 -26.45
CA CYS A 618 -1.48 -8.45 -27.68
C CYS A 618 -0.72 -7.99 -28.93
N ASP A 619 -0.04 -6.83 -28.86
CA ASP A 619 0.69 -6.27 -30.00
C ASP A 619 1.96 -7.06 -30.30
N PHE A 620 2.68 -7.51 -29.28
CA PHE A 620 3.83 -8.40 -29.43
C PHE A 620 3.41 -9.76 -29.96
N THR A 621 2.35 -10.35 -29.44
CA THR A 621 1.80 -11.63 -29.88
C THR A 621 1.44 -11.61 -31.36
N ASP A 622 0.74 -10.58 -31.83
CA ASP A 622 0.41 -10.43 -33.27
C ASP A 622 1.68 -10.24 -34.12
N ALA A 623 2.69 -9.52 -33.66
CA ALA A 623 3.95 -9.36 -34.36
C ALA A 623 4.71 -10.70 -34.48
N TYR A 624 4.80 -11.47 -33.39
CA TYR A 624 5.42 -12.79 -33.40
C TYR A 624 4.66 -13.77 -34.34
N MET A 625 3.33 -13.86 -34.18
CA MET A 625 2.52 -14.79 -34.97
C MET A 625 2.52 -14.48 -36.48
N ASN A 626 2.47 -13.19 -36.85
CA ASN A 626 2.57 -12.80 -38.27
C ASN A 626 3.95 -13.06 -38.87
N SER A 627 4.99 -13.17 -38.03
CA SER A 627 6.37 -13.40 -38.47
C SER A 627 6.71 -14.88 -38.65
N ILE A 628 5.98 -15.80 -37.96
CA ILE A 628 6.22 -17.25 -38.00
C ILE A 628 6.08 -17.81 -39.40
N GLY A 629 5.07 -17.41 -40.19
CA GLY A 629 4.88 -17.88 -41.57
C GLY A 629 5.71 -17.14 -42.62
N HIS A 630 6.29 -15.99 -42.29
CA HIS A 630 6.90 -15.06 -43.26
C HIS A 630 8.16 -14.39 -42.70
N ALA A 631 9.20 -15.18 -42.45
CA ALA A 631 10.48 -14.69 -41.90
C ALA A 631 11.11 -13.53 -42.69
N SER A 632 10.84 -13.42 -44.00
CA SER A 632 11.30 -12.34 -44.88
C SER A 632 10.57 -11.01 -44.66
N ARG A 633 9.49 -10.99 -43.88
CA ARG A 633 8.68 -9.79 -43.62
C ARG A 633 8.74 -9.33 -42.15
N ILE A 634 9.65 -9.88 -41.35
CA ILE A 634 9.77 -9.54 -39.89
C ILE A 634 9.84 -8.03 -39.67
N GLU A 635 10.72 -7.34 -40.42
CA GLU A 635 10.85 -5.88 -40.31
C GLU A 635 9.55 -5.12 -40.61
N GLN A 636 8.77 -5.58 -41.62
CA GLN A 636 7.50 -4.96 -41.98
C GLN A 636 6.40 -5.23 -40.95
N ASN A 637 6.39 -6.40 -40.35
CA ASN A 637 5.43 -6.78 -39.32
C ASN A 637 5.67 -6.01 -38.00
N ILE A 638 6.91 -5.58 -37.73
CA ILE A 638 7.31 -4.86 -36.53
C ILE A 638 7.11 -3.34 -36.68
N VAL A 639 6.98 -2.79 -37.89
CA VAL A 639 6.83 -1.33 -38.11
C VAL A 639 5.62 -0.75 -37.37
N SER A 640 4.51 -1.46 -37.30
CA SER A 640 3.32 -1.01 -36.52
C SER A 640 3.62 -0.96 -35.02
N VAL A 641 4.28 -1.98 -34.51
CA VAL A 641 4.70 -2.09 -33.11
C VAL A 641 5.74 -1.01 -32.77
N GLU A 642 6.74 -0.78 -33.66
CA GLU A 642 7.72 0.30 -33.47
C GLU A 642 7.06 1.67 -33.39
N LYS A 643 6.09 1.96 -34.25
CA LYS A 643 5.36 3.23 -34.22
C LYS A 643 4.61 3.42 -32.90
N GLU A 644 3.98 2.38 -32.45
CA GLU A 644 3.25 2.38 -31.19
C GLU A 644 4.20 2.52 -29.98
N MET A 645 5.33 1.80 -29.97
CA MET A 645 6.39 1.95 -28.98
C MET A 645 6.96 3.37 -28.93
N ARG A 646 7.23 3.99 -30.09
CA ARG A 646 7.69 5.38 -30.13
C ARG A 646 6.66 6.36 -29.57
N GLN A 647 5.39 6.13 -29.83
CA GLN A 647 4.31 6.96 -29.29
C GLN A 647 4.16 6.75 -27.78
N GLN A 648 4.24 5.51 -27.30
CA GLN A 648 4.21 5.18 -25.87
C GLN A 648 5.42 5.77 -25.15
N ALA A 649 6.61 5.64 -25.73
CA ALA A 649 7.83 6.21 -25.16
C ALA A 649 7.80 7.75 -25.12
N ALA A 650 7.31 8.43 -26.16
CA ALA A 650 7.14 9.88 -26.16
C ALA A 650 6.12 10.35 -25.09
N ASN A 651 5.05 9.58 -24.89
CA ASN A 651 4.10 9.81 -23.81
C ASN A 651 4.77 9.56 -22.45
N ALA A 652 5.54 8.46 -22.30
CA ALA A 652 6.22 8.12 -21.06
C ALA A 652 7.17 9.23 -20.59
N ILE A 653 7.90 9.89 -21.49
CA ILE A 653 8.74 11.05 -21.15
C ILE A 653 7.91 12.20 -20.60
N LYS A 654 6.82 12.54 -21.28
CA LYS A 654 5.90 13.58 -20.79
C LYS A 654 5.38 13.26 -19.40
N TYR A 655 5.09 11.97 -19.14
CA TYR A 655 4.61 11.52 -17.85
C TYR A 655 5.73 11.31 -16.83
N LYS A 656 6.98 11.05 -17.25
CA LYS A 656 8.13 10.95 -16.33
C LYS A 656 8.29 12.24 -15.52
N ASP A 657 8.18 13.41 -16.16
CA ASP A 657 8.21 14.70 -15.47
C ASP A 657 7.00 14.89 -14.54
N ILE A 658 5.82 14.39 -14.95
CA ILE A 658 4.59 14.45 -14.15
C ILE A 658 4.68 13.54 -12.92
N LEU A 659 5.30 12.36 -13.08
CA LEU A 659 5.41 11.34 -12.04
C LEU A 659 6.66 11.51 -11.16
N HIS A 660 7.62 12.35 -11.56
CA HIS A 660 8.85 12.56 -10.79
C HIS A 660 8.61 13.49 -9.61
N GLU A 661 8.91 13.01 -8.41
CA GLU A 661 8.89 13.77 -7.17
C GLU A 661 10.31 14.15 -6.75
N GLU A 662 10.58 15.46 -6.64
CA GLU A 662 11.85 15.94 -6.08
C GLU A 662 11.85 15.77 -4.56
N LYS A 663 12.72 14.90 -4.04
CA LYS A 663 12.83 14.61 -2.61
C LYS A 663 14.27 14.43 -2.18
N ASP A 664 14.54 14.82 -0.96
CA ASP A 664 15.86 14.65 -0.33
C ASP A 664 15.72 13.64 0.83
N LEU A 665 15.86 12.36 0.51
CA LEU A 665 15.75 11.27 1.48
C LEU A 665 16.82 11.32 2.57
N THR A 666 17.94 12.03 2.32
CA THR A 666 19.01 12.15 3.31
C THR A 666 18.57 12.92 4.56
N LYS A 667 17.59 13.81 4.43
CA LYS A 667 17.01 14.55 5.57
C LYS A 667 16.17 13.66 6.50
N LEU A 668 15.78 12.48 6.05
CA LEU A 668 15.00 11.52 6.82
C LEU A 668 15.86 10.46 7.50
N VAL A 669 17.15 10.40 7.17
CA VAL A 669 18.11 9.50 7.84
C VAL A 669 18.20 9.86 9.32
N GLY A 670 17.96 8.86 10.20
CA GLY A 670 18.01 9.03 11.65
C GLY A 670 16.82 9.77 12.29
N LYS A 671 15.74 10.02 11.54
CA LYS A 671 14.48 10.58 12.08
C LYS A 671 13.54 9.51 12.65
N GLU A 672 14.03 8.35 12.99
CA GLU A 672 13.22 7.34 13.67
C GLU A 672 12.77 7.88 15.02
N SER A 673 11.47 8.02 15.21
CA SER A 673 10.90 8.28 16.53
C SER A 673 11.04 6.99 17.35
N ASN A 674 11.93 7.00 18.35
CA ASN A 674 12.04 5.91 19.33
C ASN A 674 10.93 5.98 20.39
N PHE A 675 9.80 6.63 20.11
CA PHE A 675 8.72 6.87 21.05
C PHE A 675 7.56 5.89 20.84
N ASP A 676 7.44 4.92 21.75
CA ASP A 676 6.30 3.98 21.77
C ASP A 676 5.06 4.68 22.33
N VAL A 677 4.19 5.14 21.43
CA VAL A 677 2.96 5.88 21.77
C VAL A 677 1.98 5.03 22.57
N ASP A 678 1.82 3.74 22.23
CA ASP A 678 0.86 2.86 22.92
C ASP A 678 1.29 2.63 24.38
N SER A 679 2.57 2.39 24.59
CA SER A 679 3.14 2.31 25.95
C SER A 679 3.04 3.65 26.69
N ALA A 680 3.33 4.75 26.03
CA ALA A 680 3.24 6.08 26.59
C ALA A 680 1.81 6.45 27.01
N LEU A 681 0.80 6.13 26.19
CA LEU A 681 -0.62 6.36 26.52
C LEU A 681 -1.05 5.56 27.76
N ARG A 682 -0.65 4.28 27.83
CA ARG A 682 -0.94 3.44 29.01
C ARG A 682 -0.30 4.01 30.29
N HIS A 683 0.97 4.39 30.26
CA HIS A 683 1.65 5.00 31.39
C HIS A 683 1.03 6.36 31.76
N MET A 684 0.69 7.20 30.78
CA MET A 684 0.01 8.48 31.02
C MET A 684 -1.30 8.29 31.79
N LEU A 685 -2.12 7.32 31.37
CA LEU A 685 -3.38 7.04 32.04
C LEU A 685 -3.15 6.43 33.43
N ALA A 686 -2.17 5.54 33.60
CA ALA A 686 -1.82 4.99 34.89
C ALA A 686 -1.38 6.08 35.88
N TYR A 687 -0.58 7.06 35.45
CA TYR A 687 -0.24 8.22 36.29
C TYR A 687 -1.44 9.10 36.60
N TYR A 688 -2.33 9.34 35.63
CA TYR A 688 -3.57 10.09 35.84
C TYR A 688 -4.46 9.43 36.88
N GLU A 689 -4.65 8.14 36.82
CA GLU A 689 -5.51 7.40 37.74
C GLU A 689 -4.89 7.26 39.13
N SER A 690 -3.57 7.04 39.22
CA SER A 690 -2.85 7.09 40.51
C SER A 690 -2.98 8.45 41.18
N TRP A 691 -3.00 9.52 40.39
CA TRP A 691 -3.20 10.88 40.91
C TRP A 691 -4.66 11.19 41.28
N LYS A 692 -5.63 10.73 40.45
CA LYS A 692 -7.08 11.00 40.61
C LYS A 692 -7.82 9.95 41.45
N GLY A 693 -7.28 8.74 41.62
CA GLY A 693 -7.87 7.66 42.42
C GLY A 693 -9.03 6.90 41.78
N ASN A 694 -9.01 6.68 40.49
CA ASN A 694 -10.00 5.87 39.76
C ASN A 694 -9.46 4.47 39.39
N ASP A 695 -10.35 3.53 39.07
CA ASP A 695 -10.01 2.13 38.83
C ASP A 695 -9.79 1.81 37.32
N LEU A 696 -8.69 1.10 36.97
CA LEU A 696 -8.07 0.93 35.66
C LEU A 696 -8.62 -0.23 34.80
N THR A 697 -9.85 -0.64 34.91
CA THR A 697 -10.37 -1.86 34.28
C THR A 697 -10.61 -1.77 32.75
N LEU A 698 -10.31 -0.66 32.06
CA LEU A 698 -10.68 -0.37 30.67
C LEU A 698 -9.53 -0.27 29.66
N LEU A 699 -8.27 -0.63 30.00
CA LEU A 699 -7.07 -0.24 29.25
C LEU A 699 -6.64 -1.16 28.09
N ASP A 700 -7.44 -2.16 27.69
CA ASP A 700 -7.00 -3.09 26.65
C ASP A 700 -7.05 -2.57 25.20
N ARG A 701 -7.72 -1.43 24.95
CA ARG A 701 -7.84 -0.81 23.61
C ARG A 701 -7.84 0.71 23.70
N ILE A 702 -6.65 1.31 23.84
CA ILE A 702 -6.52 2.77 23.90
C ILE A 702 -5.98 3.27 22.55
N SER A 703 -6.70 4.21 21.93
CA SER A 703 -6.23 4.97 20.77
C SER A 703 -6.17 6.46 21.08
N ILE A 704 -5.36 7.24 20.35
CA ILE A 704 -5.25 8.69 20.51
C ILE A 704 -6.61 9.40 20.30
N ASN A 705 -7.52 8.79 19.56
CA ASN A 705 -8.87 9.34 19.32
C ASN A 705 -9.95 8.81 20.27
N ASP A 706 -9.59 7.97 21.23
CA ASP A 706 -10.51 7.71 22.34
C ASP A 706 -11.00 9.03 22.92
N GLU A 707 -12.32 9.18 23.12
CA GLU A 707 -12.93 10.46 23.54
C GLU A 707 -12.31 10.98 24.84
N MET A 708 -11.98 10.07 25.76
CA MET A 708 -11.32 10.40 27.01
C MET A 708 -9.89 10.89 26.76
N ILE A 709 -9.11 10.22 25.91
CA ILE A 709 -7.73 10.61 25.59
C ILE A 709 -7.69 11.88 24.77
N THR A 710 -8.59 12.02 23.78
CA THR A 710 -8.74 13.24 22.99
C THR A 710 -9.02 14.43 23.88
N LYS A 711 -9.88 14.27 24.89
CA LYS A 711 -10.14 15.32 25.89
C LYS A 711 -8.87 15.70 26.63
N HIS A 712 -8.10 14.73 27.15
CA HIS A 712 -6.82 15.02 27.82
C HIS A 712 -5.78 15.67 26.90
N LEU A 713 -5.74 15.29 25.63
CA LEU A 713 -4.84 15.89 24.65
C LEU A 713 -5.27 17.31 24.23
N CYS A 714 -6.55 17.61 24.23
CA CYS A 714 -7.10 18.92 23.87
C CYS A 714 -7.15 19.89 25.04
N ASP A 715 -7.47 19.38 26.26
CA ASP A 715 -7.55 20.22 27.43
C ASP A 715 -6.15 20.75 27.82
N SER A 716 -6.07 22.06 28.01
CA SER A 716 -4.91 22.67 28.65
C SER A 716 -4.98 22.43 30.14
N ILE A 717 -3.93 21.90 30.71
CA ILE A 717 -3.80 21.76 32.16
C ILE A 717 -3.36 23.11 32.68
N LEU A 718 -4.32 23.92 33.10
CA LEU A 718 -4.04 25.15 33.83
C LEU A 718 -3.78 24.78 35.29
N GLN A 719 -2.63 25.20 35.79
CA GLN A 719 -2.26 25.06 37.18
C GLN A 719 -3.00 26.13 37.99
N ASP A 720 -4.19 25.82 38.52
CA ASP A 720 -4.90 26.68 39.45
C ASP A 720 -4.56 26.27 40.90
N HIS A 721 -3.64 26.98 41.52
CA HIS A 721 -3.08 26.62 42.83
C HIS A 721 -3.37 27.65 43.91
N ASN A 722 -4.50 28.30 43.89
CA ASN A 722 -4.90 29.17 44.98
C ASN A 722 -3.75 30.09 45.51
N GLY A 723 -2.92 30.61 44.61
CA GLY A 723 -1.83 31.49 44.95
C GLY A 723 -0.55 30.81 45.46
N CYS A 724 -0.39 29.48 45.24
CA CYS A 724 0.84 28.73 45.61
C CYS A 724 1.50 28.15 44.38
N LEU A 725 2.82 27.98 44.40
CA LEU A 725 3.64 27.39 43.36
C LEU A 725 4.22 26.02 43.80
N LEU A 726 4.19 25.02 42.94
CA LEU A 726 4.82 23.72 43.20
C LEU A 726 6.34 23.86 43.11
N SER A 727 7.06 23.49 44.18
CA SER A 727 8.51 23.36 44.22
C SER A 727 8.92 21.91 44.21
N VAL A 728 9.90 21.58 43.37
CA VAL A 728 10.38 20.19 43.14
C VAL A 728 11.90 20.14 43.35
N GLY A 729 12.33 19.33 44.31
CA GLY A 729 13.71 18.94 44.47
C GLY A 729 13.97 17.61 43.74
N ILE A 730 15.00 17.56 42.92
CA ILE A 730 15.42 16.37 42.19
C ILE A 730 16.78 15.93 42.70
N GLN A 731 16.92 14.69 43.19
CA GLN A 731 18.19 14.21 43.72
C GLN A 731 19.26 14.17 42.60
N ASN A 732 20.38 14.85 42.83
CA ASN A 732 21.51 15.02 41.89
C ASN A 732 21.22 15.83 40.64
N PHE A 733 20.13 16.61 40.61
CA PHE A 733 19.79 17.49 39.47
C PHE A 733 18.77 18.56 39.93
N PRO A 734 18.85 19.80 39.43
CA PRO A 734 19.92 20.46 38.70
C PRO A 734 20.92 21.11 39.65
N ASN A 735 22.10 21.50 39.14
CA ASN A 735 23.08 22.28 39.90
C ASN A 735 22.71 23.78 40.06
N GLU A 736 21.55 24.18 39.61
CA GLU A 736 21.11 25.56 39.54
C GLU A 736 19.59 25.64 39.82
N ALA A 737 19.17 26.42 40.83
CA ALA A 737 17.76 26.65 41.09
C ALA A 737 17.12 27.57 40.07
N GLY A 738 15.82 27.40 39.83
CA GLY A 738 15.12 28.21 38.85
C GLY A 738 13.66 27.79 38.62
N TYR A 739 13.10 28.20 37.50
CA TYR A 739 11.72 27.96 37.13
C TYR A 739 11.66 27.13 35.84
N PHE A 740 10.95 26.00 35.89
CA PHE A 740 10.64 25.17 34.75
C PHE A 740 9.20 25.42 34.32
N MET A 741 9.02 25.64 33.01
CA MET A 741 7.73 26.00 32.43
C MET A 741 7.44 25.14 31.20
N LEU A 742 6.16 24.77 31.05
CA LEU A 742 5.64 24.21 29.83
C LEU A 742 4.72 25.22 29.17
N TRP A 743 5.04 25.62 27.96
CA TRP A 743 4.26 26.54 27.16
C TRP A 743 3.69 25.86 25.94
N GLU A 744 2.38 26.00 25.72
CA GLU A 744 1.73 25.58 24.45
C GLU A 744 1.70 26.76 23.49
N LEU A 745 2.32 26.57 22.33
CA LEU A 745 2.29 27.48 21.20
C LEU A 745 1.39 26.90 20.12
N SER A 746 0.38 27.65 19.65
CA SER A 746 -0.50 27.25 18.57
C SER A 746 -0.64 28.34 17.51
N VAL A 747 -0.81 27.96 16.24
CA VAL A 747 -1.07 28.85 15.11
C VAL A 747 -2.45 28.62 14.51
N SER A 748 -3.07 27.48 14.79
CA SER A 748 -4.43 27.12 14.45
C SER A 748 -5.00 26.10 15.46
N ASP A 749 -6.28 25.73 15.30
CA ASP A 749 -6.93 24.70 16.14
C ASP A 749 -6.46 23.28 15.82
N ASP A 750 -5.78 23.07 14.69
CA ASP A 750 -5.25 21.74 14.28
C ASP A 750 -4.11 21.33 15.23
N MET A 751 -4.16 20.09 15.72
CA MET A 751 -3.11 19.55 16.60
C MET A 751 -1.71 19.60 15.97
N ARG A 752 -1.60 19.51 14.64
CA ARG A 752 -0.33 19.60 13.90
C ARG A 752 0.30 20.99 13.97
N ASP A 753 -0.50 21.99 14.28
CA ASP A 753 -0.09 23.40 14.41
C ASP A 753 0.15 23.83 15.85
N LYS A 754 0.26 22.87 16.77
CA LYS A 754 0.53 23.07 18.19
C LYS A 754 1.87 22.44 18.58
N ARG A 755 2.58 23.09 19.49
CA ARG A 755 3.82 22.59 20.11
C ARG A 755 3.86 22.96 21.57
N ILE A 756 4.31 22.01 22.40
CA ILE A 756 4.62 22.28 23.81
C ILE A 756 6.13 22.47 23.94
N ILE A 757 6.51 23.60 24.47
CA ILE A 757 7.91 24.02 24.60
C ILE A 757 8.30 23.98 26.09
N PRO A 758 9.19 23.04 26.50
CA PRO A 758 9.73 23.01 27.84
C PRO A 758 10.87 24.05 27.97
N ILE A 759 10.72 24.98 28.88
CA ILE A 759 11.67 26.08 29.09
C ILE A 759 12.13 26.10 30.55
N PHE A 760 13.43 26.30 30.77
CA PHE A 760 14.00 26.53 32.10
C PHE A 760 14.73 27.88 32.14
N VAL A 761 14.37 28.68 33.17
CA VAL A 761 14.97 29.96 33.46
C VAL A 761 15.49 29.93 34.91
N ASN A 762 16.74 30.26 35.13
CA ASN A 762 17.28 30.27 36.48
C ASN A 762 16.78 31.44 37.33
N GLU A 763 17.08 31.46 38.64
CA GLU A 763 16.68 32.54 39.55
C GLU A 763 17.25 33.92 39.18
N SER A 764 18.28 33.97 38.33
CA SER A 764 18.85 35.23 37.81
C SER A 764 18.22 35.64 36.48
N TYR A 765 17.12 35.02 36.07
CA TYR A 765 16.40 35.22 34.78
C TYR A 765 17.23 34.96 33.55
N VAL A 766 18.17 34.01 33.63
CA VAL A 766 18.94 33.56 32.47
C VAL A 766 18.33 32.29 31.92
N LEU A 767 17.96 32.34 30.63
CA LEU A 767 17.45 31.19 29.87
C LEU A 767 18.54 30.13 29.69
N ARG A 768 18.17 28.86 29.91
CA ARG A 768 18.99 27.68 29.61
C ARG A 768 18.32 26.83 28.52
N PRO A 769 18.65 27.05 27.23
CA PRO A 769 17.87 26.47 26.10
C PRO A 769 17.75 24.95 26.11
N MET A 770 18.82 24.24 26.53
CA MET A 770 18.84 22.76 26.54
C MET A 770 18.34 22.17 27.87
N ALA A 771 18.17 22.96 28.93
CA ALA A 771 17.83 22.44 30.25
C ALA A 771 16.36 21.99 30.29
N GLY A 772 15.44 22.70 29.65
CA GLY A 772 14.02 22.38 29.65
C GLY A 772 13.75 20.93 29.17
N SER A 773 14.26 20.53 28.04
CA SER A 773 14.11 19.18 27.51
C SER A 773 14.77 18.10 28.36
N ARG A 774 15.95 18.42 28.98
CA ARG A 774 16.62 17.49 29.89
C ARG A 774 15.84 17.29 31.17
N ILE A 775 15.29 18.35 31.77
CA ILE A 775 14.44 18.30 32.96
C ILE A 775 13.20 17.45 32.69
N MET A 776 12.56 17.65 31.55
CA MET A 776 11.40 16.84 31.14
C MET A 776 11.74 15.34 31.09
N ASN A 777 12.90 14.96 30.55
CA ASN A 777 13.32 13.55 30.52
C ASN A 777 13.61 12.99 31.92
N VAL A 778 14.14 13.80 32.85
CA VAL A 778 14.36 13.39 34.26
C VAL A 778 13.04 13.14 34.98
N PHE A 779 12.01 13.93 34.70
CA PHE A 779 10.68 13.69 35.26
C PHE A 779 10.04 12.39 34.71
N LEU A 780 10.34 12.02 33.49
CA LEU A 780 9.86 10.77 32.84
C LEU A 780 10.66 9.53 33.28
N ASP A 781 11.82 9.70 33.90
CA ASP A 781 12.61 8.60 34.45
C ASP A 781 12.04 8.12 35.78
N GLU A 782 11.46 6.91 35.80
CA GLU A 782 10.86 6.30 36.98
C GLU A 782 11.85 6.06 38.15
N THR A 783 13.14 6.04 37.84
CA THR A 783 14.20 5.88 38.88
C THR A 783 14.49 7.18 39.62
N SER A 784 14.06 8.33 39.07
CA SER A 784 14.26 9.65 39.68
C SER A 784 13.27 9.86 40.81
N LYS A 785 13.77 10.16 41.99
CA LYS A 785 12.94 10.53 43.16
C LYS A 785 12.68 12.04 43.17
N LEU A 786 11.40 12.40 43.17
CA LEU A 786 10.94 13.79 43.15
C LEU A 786 10.43 14.17 44.56
N ASN A 787 10.97 15.23 45.13
CA ASN A 787 10.45 15.81 46.36
C ASN A 787 9.58 17.01 46.02
N CYS A 788 8.25 16.86 46.17
CA CYS A 788 7.28 17.89 45.82
C CYS A 788 6.75 18.59 47.09
N HIS A 789 6.76 19.91 47.09
CA HIS A 789 6.12 20.70 48.16
C HIS A 789 5.66 22.06 47.61
N MET A 790 4.71 22.72 48.34
CA MET A 790 4.18 23.98 47.89
C MET A 790 4.96 25.15 48.49
N VAL A 791 5.23 26.18 47.68
CA VAL A 791 5.88 27.43 48.06
C VAL A 791 4.99 28.62 47.69
N SER A 792 5.30 29.83 48.19
CA SER A 792 4.60 31.03 47.80
C SER A 792 4.68 31.31 46.31
N ASN A 793 3.62 31.81 45.73
CA ASN A 793 3.56 32.11 44.29
C ASN A 793 4.58 33.19 43.91
N LEU A 794 4.91 33.18 42.58
CA LEU A 794 5.82 34.16 42.00
C LEU A 794 5.15 35.55 41.94
N PRO A 795 5.89 36.65 42.22
CA PRO A 795 5.39 38.00 41.97
C PRO A 795 5.02 38.23 40.52
N GLU A 796 3.98 38.99 40.25
CA GLU A 796 3.49 39.24 38.90
C GLU A 796 4.54 39.87 37.97
N GLU A 797 5.37 40.76 38.50
CA GLU A 797 6.47 41.40 37.74
C GLU A 797 7.51 40.36 37.27
N ASP A 798 7.82 39.37 38.12
CA ASP A 798 8.76 38.29 37.80
C ASP A 798 8.16 37.31 36.76
N TYR A 799 6.87 37.05 36.87
CA TYR A 799 6.13 36.24 35.91
C TYR A 799 6.15 36.88 34.50
N GLN A 800 5.81 38.20 34.43
CA GLN A 800 5.81 38.93 33.15
C GLN A 800 7.20 38.96 32.53
N ARG A 801 8.27 39.15 33.29
CA ARG A 801 9.63 39.10 32.79
C ARG A 801 10.03 37.72 32.24
N MET A 802 9.63 36.65 32.89
CA MET A 802 9.87 35.30 32.40
C MET A 802 9.06 35.00 31.15
N GLN A 803 7.82 35.46 31.05
CA GLN A 803 6.98 35.33 29.89
C GLN A 803 7.62 35.96 28.65
N GLU A 804 8.18 37.18 28.77
CA GLU A 804 8.90 37.83 27.66
C GLU A 804 10.10 36.99 27.18
N ILE A 805 10.91 36.46 28.11
CA ILE A 805 12.04 35.60 27.79
C ILE A 805 11.58 34.31 27.07
N CYS A 806 10.47 33.72 27.50
CA CYS A 806 9.91 32.51 26.90
C CYS A 806 9.33 32.79 25.50
N MET A 807 8.70 33.95 25.31
CA MET A 807 8.16 34.37 24.01
C MET A 807 9.29 34.58 23.00
N ASP A 808 10.35 35.22 23.36
CA ASP A 808 11.53 35.42 22.51
C ASP A 808 12.15 34.07 22.11
N PHE A 809 12.25 33.11 23.01
CA PHE A 809 12.76 31.79 22.76
C PHE A 809 11.84 30.98 21.80
N ALA A 810 10.53 31.08 21.98
CA ALA A 810 9.55 30.36 21.19
C ALA A 810 9.37 30.94 19.78
N TYR A 811 9.88 32.14 19.49
CA TYR A 811 9.66 32.83 18.21
C TYR A 811 10.08 32.02 16.97
N ASN A 812 11.22 31.32 17.02
CA ASN A 812 11.68 30.49 15.91
C ASN A 812 10.72 29.32 15.65
N THR A 813 10.21 28.70 16.71
CA THR A 813 9.21 27.63 16.61
C THR A 813 7.88 28.16 16.01
N PHE A 814 7.49 29.38 16.38
CA PHE A 814 6.34 30.05 15.77
C PHE A 814 6.51 30.26 14.28
N VAL A 815 7.66 30.76 13.83
CA VAL A 815 7.93 30.97 12.40
C VAL A 815 7.85 29.64 11.63
N GLU A 816 8.46 28.58 12.16
CA GLU A 816 8.41 27.26 11.54
C GLU A 816 6.98 26.71 11.42
N LEU A 817 6.18 26.79 12.49
CA LEU A 817 4.78 26.34 12.47
C LEU A 817 3.94 27.16 11.50
N LYS A 818 4.12 28.49 11.50
CA LYS A 818 3.42 29.40 10.59
C LYS A 818 3.72 29.07 9.12
N ASP A 819 5.00 28.85 8.77
CA ASP A 819 5.40 28.54 7.41
C ASP A 819 4.85 27.17 6.96
N LYS A 820 4.89 26.16 7.82
CA LYS A 820 4.27 24.85 7.56
C LYS A 820 2.76 24.94 7.36
N HIS A 821 2.07 25.71 8.21
CA HIS A 821 0.65 25.95 8.09
C HIS A 821 0.30 26.68 6.80
N ALA A 822 1.02 27.76 6.46
CA ALA A 822 0.81 28.54 5.24
C ALA A 822 1.02 27.69 3.97
N LYS A 823 2.07 26.87 3.93
CA LYS A 823 2.35 25.97 2.83
C LYS A 823 1.20 24.97 2.63
N ARG A 824 0.76 24.27 3.68
CA ARG A 824 -0.35 23.31 3.62
C ARG A 824 -1.67 23.98 3.17
N SER A 825 -1.99 25.12 3.73
CA SER A 825 -3.20 25.88 3.41
C SER A 825 -3.18 26.34 1.95
N SER A 826 -2.03 26.81 1.44
CA SER A 826 -1.86 27.23 0.05
C SER A 826 -2.00 26.06 -0.92
N GLU A 827 -1.35 24.94 -0.67
CA GLU A 827 -1.44 23.73 -1.52
C GLU A 827 -2.87 23.19 -1.58
N GLN A 828 -3.59 23.18 -0.46
CA GLN A 828 -4.98 22.76 -0.40
C GLN A 828 -5.90 23.72 -1.17
N TYR A 829 -5.68 25.04 -1.05
CA TYR A 829 -6.44 26.06 -1.76
C TYR A 829 -6.25 25.95 -3.27
N GLU A 830 -5.01 25.84 -3.77
CA GLU A 830 -4.73 25.71 -5.19
C GLU A 830 -5.33 24.43 -5.79
N LYS A 831 -5.30 23.32 -5.04
CA LYS A 831 -5.95 22.06 -5.39
C LYS A 831 -7.47 22.26 -5.59
N TYR A 832 -8.15 22.85 -4.62
CA TYR A 832 -9.59 23.07 -4.71
C TYR A 832 -9.96 24.08 -5.81
N LYS A 833 -9.23 25.16 -5.94
CA LYS A 833 -9.46 26.19 -6.96
C LYS A 833 -9.36 25.62 -8.38
N TYR A 834 -8.36 24.78 -8.62
CA TYR A 834 -8.21 24.14 -9.93
C TYR A 834 -9.31 23.10 -10.19
N ALA A 835 -9.64 22.25 -9.26
CA ALA A 835 -10.74 21.31 -9.38
C ALA A 835 -12.06 22.03 -9.70
N LEU A 836 -12.27 23.17 -9.06
CA LEU A 836 -13.44 24.03 -9.29
C LEU A 836 -13.44 24.65 -10.68
N SER A 837 -12.28 25.10 -11.19
CA SER A 837 -12.16 25.66 -12.55
C SER A 837 -12.55 24.64 -13.63
N LEU A 838 -12.09 23.41 -13.49
CA LEU A 838 -12.42 22.31 -14.40
C LEU A 838 -13.90 21.91 -14.33
N ARG A 839 -14.48 21.92 -13.13
CA ARG A 839 -15.93 21.67 -12.95
C ARG A 839 -16.78 22.78 -13.56
N LYS A 840 -16.33 24.05 -13.54
CA LYS A 840 -16.97 25.15 -14.23
C LYS A 840 -16.92 24.97 -15.74
N GLU A 841 -15.73 24.66 -16.30
CA GLU A 841 -15.56 24.38 -17.74
C GLU A 841 -16.48 23.21 -18.17
N ALA A 842 -16.55 22.13 -17.40
CA ALA A 842 -17.46 21.03 -17.68
C ALA A 842 -18.95 21.43 -17.60
N ALA A 843 -19.31 22.28 -16.65
CA ALA A 843 -20.68 22.78 -16.50
C ALA A 843 -21.12 23.68 -17.65
N GLU A 844 -20.22 24.46 -18.25
CA GLU A 844 -20.48 25.29 -19.41
C GLU A 844 -20.88 24.49 -20.65
N HIS A 845 -20.43 23.25 -20.77
CA HIS A 845 -20.74 22.34 -21.88
C HIS A 845 -22.07 21.58 -21.70
N ILE A 846 -22.81 21.79 -20.61
CA ILE A 846 -24.13 21.18 -20.40
C ILE A 846 -25.14 21.75 -21.37
N GLY A 847 -25.73 20.91 -22.23
CA GLY A 847 -26.67 21.33 -23.29
C GLY A 847 -28.01 21.89 -22.78
N ILE A 848 -28.42 21.56 -21.54
CA ILE A 848 -29.71 22.03 -20.96
C ILE A 848 -29.45 23.30 -20.15
N GLU A 849 -29.95 24.42 -20.63
CA GLU A 849 -29.65 25.75 -20.09
C GLU A 849 -30.02 25.95 -18.61
N ASN A 850 -31.17 25.45 -18.17
CA ASN A 850 -31.57 25.57 -16.75
C ASN A 850 -30.66 24.77 -15.80
N ILE A 851 -30.23 23.58 -16.21
CA ILE A 851 -29.29 22.74 -15.43
C ILE A 851 -27.91 23.40 -15.42
N ARG A 852 -27.46 23.90 -16.58
CA ARG A 852 -26.19 24.63 -16.71
C ARG A 852 -26.13 25.83 -15.76
N ARG A 853 -27.14 26.72 -15.79
CA ARG A 853 -27.22 27.89 -14.91
C ARG A 853 -27.24 27.52 -13.43
N SER A 854 -28.04 26.52 -13.04
CA SER A 854 -28.10 26.04 -11.64
C SER A 854 -26.77 25.47 -11.17
N ARG A 855 -26.09 24.69 -12.03
CA ARG A 855 -24.79 24.09 -11.72
C ARG A 855 -23.71 25.15 -11.57
N ILE A 856 -23.61 26.11 -12.50
CA ILE A 856 -22.64 27.20 -12.43
C ILE A 856 -22.89 28.08 -11.19
N ALA A 857 -24.15 28.42 -10.88
CA ALA A 857 -24.47 29.19 -9.69
C ALA A 857 -24.05 28.48 -8.37
N LYS A 858 -24.17 27.15 -8.32
CA LYS A 858 -23.69 26.35 -7.18
C LYS A 858 -22.17 26.39 -7.07
N LEU A 859 -21.47 26.25 -8.20
CA LEU A 859 -20.00 26.26 -8.24
C LEU A 859 -19.42 27.64 -7.87
N VAL A 860 -20.09 28.73 -8.24
CA VAL A 860 -19.69 30.09 -7.83
C VAL A 860 -19.86 30.33 -6.33
N ARG A 861 -20.89 29.76 -5.71
CA ARG A 861 -21.02 29.81 -4.23
C ARG A 861 -19.93 29.04 -3.55
N GLU A 862 -19.67 27.81 -4.01
CA GLU A 862 -18.60 26.94 -3.50
C GLU A 862 -17.23 27.64 -3.62
N GLU A 863 -16.96 28.36 -4.72
CA GLU A 863 -15.72 29.15 -4.88
C GLU A 863 -15.58 30.25 -3.82
N ASN A 864 -16.65 30.97 -3.55
CA ASN A 864 -16.64 32.03 -2.53
C ASN A 864 -16.44 31.46 -1.12
N ASP A 865 -17.02 30.30 -0.86
CA ASP A 865 -16.86 29.62 0.44
C ASP A 865 -15.41 29.16 0.62
N ILE A 866 -14.79 28.54 -0.40
CA ILE A 866 -13.39 28.11 -0.39
C ILE A 866 -12.45 29.33 -0.24
N GLU A 867 -12.70 30.41 -0.97
CA GLU A 867 -11.89 31.63 -0.87
C GLU A 867 -12.01 32.29 0.53
N THR A 868 -13.18 32.23 1.11
CA THR A 868 -13.44 32.78 2.46
C THR A 868 -12.73 31.92 3.52
N GLU A 869 -12.76 30.60 3.38
CA GLU A 869 -12.07 29.68 4.27
C GLU A 869 -10.54 29.83 4.16
N TYR A 870 -10.02 29.97 2.94
CA TYR A 870 -8.59 30.22 2.71
C TYR A 870 -8.12 31.56 3.32
N LYS A 871 -8.90 32.64 3.15
CA LYS A 871 -8.60 33.92 3.79
C LYS A 871 -8.63 33.84 5.33
N ARG A 872 -9.54 33.03 5.88
CA ARG A 872 -9.58 32.75 7.33
C ARG A 872 -8.37 31.98 7.80
N SER A 873 -8.02 30.91 7.09
CA SER A 873 -6.83 30.09 7.43
C SER A 873 -5.52 30.85 7.26
N GLY A 874 -5.46 31.82 6.35
CA GLY A 874 -4.29 32.70 6.18
C GLY A 874 -4.08 33.71 7.30
N THR A 875 -5.10 33.95 8.17
CA THR A 875 -4.99 34.85 9.32
C THR A 875 -4.50 34.05 10.53
N VAL A 876 -3.19 33.91 10.67
CA VAL A 876 -2.57 33.25 11.81
C VAL A 876 -2.65 34.14 13.03
N LEU A 877 -3.32 33.66 14.07
CA LEU A 877 -3.34 34.29 15.40
C LEU A 877 -2.55 33.36 16.35
N PRO A 878 -1.31 33.70 16.67
CA PRO A 878 -0.54 32.88 17.60
C PRO A 878 -1.16 32.94 18.99
N ASP A 879 -1.37 31.78 19.59
CA ASP A 879 -1.71 31.65 20.99
C ASP A 879 -0.50 31.03 21.73
N PHE A 880 -0.05 31.66 22.78
CA PHE A 880 1.08 31.22 23.58
C PHE A 880 0.65 31.16 25.03
N ARG A 881 0.32 29.97 25.51
CA ARG A 881 -0.35 29.71 26.78
C ARG A 881 0.53 28.89 27.70
N LEU A 882 0.65 29.36 28.94
CA LEU A 882 1.32 28.63 30.03
C LEU A 882 0.46 27.42 30.42
N MET A 883 1.03 26.19 30.31
CA MET A 883 0.39 24.97 30.78
C MET A 883 0.79 24.63 32.21
N MET A 884 2.08 24.81 32.56
CA MET A 884 2.60 24.48 33.85
C MET A 884 3.79 25.39 34.20
N LEU A 885 3.87 25.79 35.48
CA LEU A 885 5.01 26.50 36.10
C LEU A 885 5.38 25.78 37.40
N ILE A 886 6.64 25.41 37.55
CA ILE A 886 7.19 24.83 38.77
C ILE A 886 8.53 25.48 39.12
N ARG A 887 8.85 25.56 40.40
CA ARG A 887 10.18 25.93 40.88
C ARG A 887 11.02 24.67 41.04
N LEU A 888 12.24 24.69 40.56
CA LEU A 888 13.23 23.64 40.78
C LEU A 888 14.24 24.11 41.83
N GLU A 889 14.50 23.25 42.80
CA GLU A 889 15.49 23.44 43.83
C GLU A 889 16.85 22.92 43.38
N ALA A 890 17.94 23.62 43.79
CA ALA A 890 19.30 23.21 43.48
C ALA A 890 19.76 22.02 44.30
#